data_0590eb3c93897b6a86c795983bed95b0
#
_entry.id   0590eb3c93897b6a86c795983bed95b0
#
_cell.length_a   1.000
_cell.length_b   1.000
_cell.length_c   1.000
_cell.angle_alpha   90.00
_cell.angle_beta   90.00
_cell.angle_gamma   90.00
#
_symmetry.space_group_name_H-M   'P 1'
#
loop_
_entity.id
_entity.type
_entity.pdbx_description
1 polymer ?
#
loop_
_entity_poly.entity_id
_entity_poly.type
_entity_poly.pdbx_seq_one_letter_code
_entity_poly.pdbx_strand_id
1 'polypeptide(L)'
;MKTILSAVVALVGLVASAADVTEVKVRALDGFGGDTSSVASRCQTQAGKTYDPVTVTRDVSTLRDSGEFEEINADVQRTAAGVEVTFFVKRKMRFAGPLIVEGNDEFSESKVAKEAGLQDGWLYGEADLAAAAAKVRLAYQKKYYSDAKVIYKTEVIGGNDVNVTFVVSEGVRQKVSDYAFEGADHAVDVSVWKSMQPGYVLEPEMIDVAELHAAIDDLPWWNPLGWFTDSPVTADQLAQCCDKLAAVYRNHGYLDAKVTGPDKVPNDDGEVCVVFKVAEGPQYKIGESSIKGLTRYSEDAVKGMSDLPGPGVVAAENTLNDAAHRIEVTVGSGDIGLADTHVAVKRIPQADATTVNIVYQVSEGVPVVINEVKIRGNDYTKDKVIRREIALGPGDRMLADRAERSQKRLENLDYFSRVRHYLEQTDKGKDANGAEYRDLVYEVEEKNTGSFMVGVGASTVDSVYISAEVSQNNFDLFAPTKLFRGAGQKGRVYVAWGPRYQSAEIGFVEPHLFNRLLELSVDLYRRLRWYDEYDLIRTGAMASLTYPVKFWPTWESFGRLGIGLSGEFIEFDDVDKGLYEYKGREVSFSDEDRKYGDAFEPVLHVFWIKDSRNNFRIPTSGHRTKLFADVSPAGDNEYWRLGVNHRSYFNVWKRFDHVFMVGLRAETIDAFSGDVPIYNRMFLGGPRSIRGIKYRHVAPMVSRVEGHDYAPWGGQSLFCMNFEYTIPIVKMLRFAVFSDLGSVGEDVFDVDFSDTFAWTVGAGIRLDIPMFPIRLDVAAPVKEPDHADKEAFSFLVGYDF
;
A
#
# COMPACT_ATOMS: atom_id res chain seq x y z
N MET A 1 -9.52 2.77 31.34
CA MET A 1 -8.52 2.60 32.43
C MET A 1 -9.18 1.83 33.56
N LYS A 2 -8.91 0.56 33.66
CA LYS A 2 -8.89 -0.35 34.82
C LYS A 2 -8.81 -1.78 34.28
N THR A 3 -7.61 -2.20 34.18
CA THR A 3 -6.99 -3.30 34.91
C THR A 3 -7.53 -4.67 34.55
N ILE A 4 -6.82 -5.27 33.62
CA ILE A 4 -6.74 -6.73 33.46
C ILE A 4 -6.10 -7.27 34.75
N LEU A 5 -6.90 -7.88 35.60
CA LEU A 5 -6.41 -8.68 36.74
C LEU A 5 -6.16 -10.09 36.22
N SER A 6 -4.93 -10.35 35.79
CA SER A 6 -4.45 -11.72 35.58
C SER A 6 -4.51 -12.47 36.90
N ALA A 7 -5.30 -13.51 36.97
CA ALA A 7 -5.28 -14.44 38.07
C ALA A 7 -3.94 -15.17 38.06
N VAL A 8 -3.03 -14.76 38.96
CA VAL A 8 -1.82 -15.49 39.31
C VAL A 8 -2.24 -16.68 40.11
N VAL A 9 -2.21 -17.84 39.50
CA VAL A 9 -2.25 -19.12 40.29
C VAL A 9 -0.89 -19.27 40.95
N ALA A 10 -0.81 -18.96 42.23
CA ALA A 10 0.38 -19.19 43.04
C ALA A 10 0.58 -20.71 43.18
N LEU A 11 1.55 -21.26 42.45
CA LEU A 11 2.04 -22.62 42.63
C LEU A 11 2.86 -22.68 43.94
N VAL A 12 2.21 -23.08 45.02
CA VAL A 12 2.93 -23.56 46.19
C VAL A 12 3.06 -25.07 46.08
N GLY A 13 4.24 -25.51 45.69
CA GLY A 13 4.57 -26.93 45.70
C GLY A 13 4.62 -27.49 47.13
N LEU A 14 3.61 -28.31 47.50
CA LEU A 14 3.66 -29.28 48.60
C LEU A 14 3.19 -30.61 48.04
N VAL A 15 3.96 -31.63 48.34
CA VAL A 15 3.61 -33.04 48.06
C VAL A 15 2.20 -33.31 48.59
N ALA A 16 1.24 -33.41 47.72
CA ALA A 16 -0.17 -33.58 48.08
C ALA A 16 -0.53 -35.06 48.04
N SER A 17 -0.97 -35.59 49.15
CA SER A 17 -1.89 -36.71 49.09
C SER A 17 -3.09 -36.31 48.23
N ALA A 18 -3.48 -37.14 47.27
CA ALA A 18 -4.62 -36.89 46.41
C ALA A 18 -5.87 -36.69 47.30
N ALA A 19 -6.35 -35.45 47.33
CA ALA A 19 -7.59 -35.14 48.04
C ALA A 19 -8.76 -35.28 47.07
N ASP A 20 -9.82 -35.90 47.51
CA ASP A 20 -11.02 -36.06 46.65
C ASP A 20 -11.85 -34.79 46.68
N VAL A 21 -12.53 -34.51 45.56
CA VAL A 21 -13.51 -33.46 45.46
C VAL A 21 -14.72 -33.80 46.28
N THR A 22 -14.98 -33.03 47.33
CA THR A 22 -16.10 -33.28 48.25
C THR A 22 -17.40 -32.71 47.70
N GLU A 23 -17.31 -31.56 47.08
CA GLU A 23 -18.49 -30.86 46.54
C GLU A 23 -18.11 -30.04 45.32
N VAL A 24 -19.00 -30.00 44.31
CA VAL A 24 -18.93 -29.12 43.16
C VAL A 24 -20.15 -28.19 43.18
N LYS A 25 -19.90 -26.90 43.34
CA LYS A 25 -20.96 -25.85 43.32
C LYS A 25 -20.89 -25.06 42.07
N VAL A 26 -22.04 -24.64 41.55
CA VAL A 26 -22.15 -23.63 40.50
C VAL A 26 -22.94 -22.46 41.07
N ARG A 27 -22.34 -21.26 41.01
CA ARG A 27 -22.98 -20.02 41.46
C ARG A 27 -23.10 -19.05 40.30
N ALA A 28 -24.31 -18.61 40.04
CA ALA A 28 -24.55 -17.53 39.09
C ALA A 28 -24.16 -16.18 39.69
N LEU A 29 -23.42 -15.37 38.95
CA LEU A 29 -22.97 -14.05 39.37
C LEU A 29 -24.05 -12.95 39.11
N ASP A 30 -25.02 -13.24 38.28
CA ASP A 30 -26.04 -12.32 37.80
C ASP A 30 -27.41 -12.42 38.54
N GLY A 31 -27.49 -13.28 39.56
CA GLY A 31 -28.75 -13.48 40.31
C GLY A 31 -29.84 -14.19 39.54
N PHE A 32 -29.58 -14.56 38.28
CA PHE A 32 -30.53 -15.37 37.48
C PHE A 32 -30.61 -16.80 38.04
N GLY A 33 -31.78 -17.19 38.54
CA GLY A 33 -32.07 -18.52 39.10
C GLY A 33 -32.13 -19.63 38.04
N GLY A 34 -31.30 -19.58 37.02
CA GLY A 34 -31.21 -20.59 35.98
C GLY A 34 -30.67 -21.92 36.54
N ASP A 35 -31.02 -23.02 35.87
CA ASP A 35 -30.62 -24.38 36.26
C ASP A 35 -29.09 -24.55 36.29
N THR A 36 -28.50 -24.30 37.46
CA THR A 36 -27.06 -24.49 37.72
C THR A 36 -26.65 -25.96 37.67
N SER A 37 -27.60 -26.88 37.78
CA SER A 37 -27.37 -28.33 37.74
C SER A 37 -26.97 -28.77 36.33
N SER A 38 -27.47 -28.09 35.30
CA SER A 38 -27.09 -28.34 33.91
C SER A 38 -25.62 -27.98 33.63
N VAL A 39 -25.11 -26.97 34.29
CA VAL A 39 -23.70 -26.53 34.16
C VAL A 39 -22.80 -27.53 34.87
N ALA A 40 -23.16 -27.94 36.11
CA ALA A 40 -22.42 -28.92 36.85
C ALA A 40 -22.31 -30.28 36.13
N SER A 41 -23.37 -30.69 35.44
CA SER A 41 -23.40 -31.96 34.71
C SER A 41 -22.47 -32.00 33.47
N ARG A 42 -22.09 -30.83 32.93
CA ARG A 42 -21.13 -30.69 31.80
C ARG A 42 -19.68 -30.74 32.24
N CYS A 43 -19.40 -30.53 33.56
CA CYS A 43 -18.06 -30.55 34.10
C CYS A 43 -17.58 -31.98 34.30
N GLN A 44 -16.33 -32.27 33.99
CA GLN A 44 -15.67 -33.53 34.29
C GLN A 44 -15.27 -33.61 35.78
N THR A 45 -15.11 -32.46 36.43
CA THR A 45 -14.92 -32.33 37.85
C THR A 45 -16.21 -32.70 38.58
N GLN A 46 -16.21 -33.80 39.34
CA GLN A 46 -17.38 -34.35 40.05
C GLN A 46 -17.01 -34.69 41.49
N ALA A 47 -17.98 -34.57 42.38
CA ALA A 47 -17.83 -35.04 43.78
C ALA A 47 -17.52 -36.54 43.83
N GLY A 48 -16.60 -36.90 44.67
CA GLY A 48 -16.10 -38.28 44.82
C GLY A 48 -14.96 -38.68 43.89
N LYS A 49 -14.50 -37.78 42.98
CA LYS A 49 -13.30 -37.99 42.15
C LYS A 49 -12.10 -37.27 42.75
N THR A 50 -10.91 -37.77 42.46
CA THR A 50 -9.66 -37.14 42.89
C THR A 50 -9.51 -35.77 42.22
N TYR A 51 -9.18 -34.76 42.98
CA TYR A 51 -8.98 -33.39 42.52
C TYR A 51 -7.79 -33.30 41.56
N ASP A 52 -8.04 -32.77 40.36
CA ASP A 52 -7.03 -32.48 39.37
C ASP A 52 -7.20 -31.05 38.83
N PRO A 53 -6.22 -30.14 39.04
CA PRO A 53 -6.26 -28.77 38.58
C PRO A 53 -6.42 -28.66 37.06
N VAL A 54 -5.85 -29.59 36.30
CA VAL A 54 -5.92 -29.60 34.82
C VAL A 54 -7.35 -29.87 34.38
N THR A 55 -8.06 -30.75 35.06
CA THR A 55 -9.48 -31.07 34.81
C THR A 55 -10.35 -29.82 35.05
N VAL A 56 -10.15 -29.14 36.20
CA VAL A 56 -10.89 -27.90 36.49
C VAL A 56 -10.63 -26.80 35.41
N THR A 57 -9.37 -26.65 35.01
CA THR A 57 -9.02 -25.68 33.92
C THR A 57 -9.68 -26.08 32.61
N ARG A 58 -9.72 -27.35 32.28
CA ARG A 58 -10.39 -27.87 31.09
C ARG A 58 -11.90 -27.65 31.14
N ASP A 59 -12.53 -27.83 32.30
CA ASP A 59 -13.96 -27.57 32.48
C ASP A 59 -14.27 -26.09 32.27
N VAL A 60 -13.47 -25.17 32.83
CA VAL A 60 -13.59 -23.73 32.57
C VAL A 60 -13.44 -23.40 31.07
N SER A 61 -12.47 -24.03 30.39
CA SER A 61 -12.28 -23.86 28.93
C SER A 61 -13.49 -24.38 28.14
N THR A 62 -13.97 -25.61 28.48
CA THR A 62 -15.13 -26.22 27.81
C THR A 62 -16.39 -25.37 27.96
N LEU A 63 -16.63 -24.85 29.16
CA LEU A 63 -17.77 -23.95 29.41
C LEU A 63 -17.60 -22.62 28.66
N ARG A 64 -16.39 -22.09 28.56
CA ARG A 64 -16.09 -20.85 27.78
C ARG A 64 -16.31 -21.07 26.28
N ASP A 65 -15.83 -22.19 25.77
CA ASP A 65 -15.92 -22.55 24.35
C ASP A 65 -17.37 -22.85 23.92
N SER A 66 -18.28 -23.13 24.87
CA SER A 66 -19.71 -23.25 24.57
C SER A 66 -20.34 -21.96 24.08
N GLY A 67 -19.71 -20.78 24.36
CA GLY A 67 -20.21 -19.47 23.95
C GLY A 67 -21.43 -18.96 24.76
N GLU A 68 -21.93 -19.74 25.71
CA GLU A 68 -23.14 -19.45 26.51
C GLU A 68 -22.89 -18.47 27.67
N PHE A 69 -21.61 -18.34 28.07
CA PHE A 69 -21.23 -17.57 29.25
C PHE A 69 -20.37 -16.37 28.87
N GLU A 70 -20.59 -15.27 29.57
CA GLU A 70 -19.79 -14.06 29.46
C GLU A 70 -18.56 -14.14 30.36
N GLU A 71 -18.75 -14.65 31.58
CA GLU A 71 -17.70 -14.79 32.58
C GLU A 71 -17.79 -16.17 33.24
N ILE A 72 -16.62 -16.81 33.36
CA ILE A 72 -16.48 -18.12 34.06
C ILE A 72 -15.20 -18.08 34.85
N ASN A 73 -15.35 -18.29 36.14
CA ASN A 73 -14.24 -18.45 37.10
C ASN A 73 -14.45 -19.69 37.95
N ALA A 74 -13.38 -20.33 38.36
CA ALA A 74 -13.43 -21.44 39.30
C ALA A 74 -12.64 -21.06 40.56
N ASP A 75 -13.26 -21.19 41.71
CA ASP A 75 -12.62 -21.11 43.02
C ASP A 75 -12.47 -22.51 43.65
N VAL A 76 -11.31 -22.77 44.20
CA VAL A 76 -10.96 -24.08 44.78
C VAL A 76 -10.55 -23.90 46.23
N GLN A 77 -11.39 -24.38 47.11
CA GLN A 77 -11.15 -24.30 48.55
C GLN A 77 -10.83 -25.70 49.12
N ARG A 78 -9.77 -25.77 49.91
CA ARG A 78 -9.41 -26.98 50.67
C ARG A 78 -10.07 -26.94 52.00
N THR A 79 -10.84 -27.95 52.31
CA THR A 79 -11.51 -28.18 53.60
C THR A 79 -10.92 -29.37 54.30
N ALA A 80 -11.28 -29.55 55.59
CA ALA A 80 -10.83 -30.70 56.35
C ALA A 80 -11.36 -32.07 55.78
N ALA A 81 -12.43 -32.04 54.97
CA ALA A 81 -13.06 -33.18 54.36
C ALA A 81 -12.56 -33.47 52.94
N GLY A 82 -11.82 -32.56 52.27
CA GLY A 82 -11.33 -32.67 50.89
C GLY A 82 -11.33 -31.31 50.16
N VAL A 83 -11.61 -31.34 48.86
CA VAL A 83 -11.58 -30.13 48.03
C VAL A 83 -12.99 -29.75 47.59
N GLU A 84 -13.38 -28.50 47.80
CA GLU A 84 -14.62 -27.92 47.29
C GLU A 84 -14.27 -27.04 46.07
N VAL A 85 -14.95 -27.28 44.95
CA VAL A 85 -14.79 -26.51 43.70
C VAL A 85 -16.07 -25.74 43.42
N THR A 86 -15.96 -24.42 43.34
CA THR A 86 -17.11 -23.56 43.04
C THR A 86 -16.86 -22.85 41.69
N PHE A 87 -17.69 -23.13 40.70
CA PHE A 87 -17.71 -22.45 39.43
C PHE A 87 -18.63 -21.22 39.54
N PHE A 88 -18.07 -20.04 39.34
CA PHE A 88 -18.82 -18.81 39.21
C PHE A 88 -19.07 -18.56 37.74
N VAL A 89 -20.33 -18.42 37.32
CA VAL A 89 -20.73 -18.26 35.93
C VAL A 89 -21.65 -17.07 35.78
N LYS A 90 -21.40 -16.26 34.74
CA LYS A 90 -22.31 -15.21 34.25
C LYS A 90 -22.76 -15.60 32.86
N ARG A 91 -24.05 -15.82 32.66
CA ARG A 91 -24.59 -16.21 31.36
C ARG A 91 -24.69 -15.00 30.44
N LYS A 92 -24.53 -15.23 29.14
CA LYS A 92 -24.92 -14.25 28.11
C LYS A 92 -26.43 -14.16 28.06
N MET A 93 -26.94 -12.97 27.78
CA MET A 93 -28.39 -12.70 27.62
C MET A 93 -28.82 -13.09 26.22
N ARG A 94 -30.01 -13.69 26.07
CA ARG A 94 -30.60 -13.95 24.77
C ARG A 94 -31.47 -12.76 24.37
N PHE A 95 -31.13 -12.12 23.26
CA PHE A 95 -31.92 -11.04 22.72
C PHE A 95 -33.24 -11.61 22.17
N ALA A 96 -34.34 -11.13 22.70
CA ALA A 96 -35.68 -11.62 22.35
C ALA A 96 -36.56 -10.44 22.01
N GLY A 97 -36.83 -10.29 20.72
CA GLY A 97 -37.73 -9.26 20.21
C GLY A 97 -37.05 -8.16 19.41
N PRO A 98 -37.82 -7.22 18.87
CA PRO A 98 -37.29 -6.08 18.14
C PRO A 98 -36.48 -5.17 19.06
N LEU A 99 -35.36 -4.62 18.52
CA LEU A 99 -34.64 -3.57 19.19
C LEU A 99 -35.54 -2.35 19.36
N ILE A 100 -35.65 -1.86 20.59
CA ILE A 100 -36.38 -0.60 20.87
C ILE A 100 -35.37 0.53 20.79
N VAL A 101 -35.73 1.61 20.12
CA VAL A 101 -34.88 2.80 19.96
C VAL A 101 -35.62 4.02 20.42
N GLU A 102 -34.98 4.83 21.27
CA GLU A 102 -35.53 6.08 21.79
C GLU A 102 -34.63 7.25 21.41
N GLY A 103 -35.17 8.36 20.96
CA GLY A 103 -34.43 9.59 20.66
C GLY A 103 -33.69 9.58 19.34
N ASN A 104 -34.15 8.81 18.38
CA ASN A 104 -33.61 8.64 17.03
C ASN A 104 -34.36 9.46 15.99
N ASP A 105 -34.10 10.75 15.92
CA ASP A 105 -34.81 11.66 14.97
C ASP A 105 -34.23 11.55 13.54
N GLU A 106 -32.90 11.41 13.39
CA GLU A 106 -32.22 11.31 12.07
C GLU A 106 -32.34 9.93 11.45
N PHE A 107 -32.19 8.86 12.24
CA PHE A 107 -32.25 7.50 11.74
C PHE A 107 -33.53 6.78 12.10
N SER A 108 -34.07 6.04 11.15
CA SER A 108 -35.20 5.14 11.46
C SER A 108 -34.75 4.00 12.39
N GLU A 109 -35.67 3.49 13.20
CA GLU A 109 -35.39 2.34 14.10
C GLU A 109 -34.82 1.16 13.34
N SER A 110 -35.31 0.86 12.14
CA SER A 110 -34.78 -0.21 11.28
C SER A 110 -33.36 0.02 10.85
N LYS A 111 -32.93 1.27 10.66
CA LYS A 111 -31.54 1.61 10.34
C LYS A 111 -30.65 1.46 11.55
N VAL A 112 -31.10 1.92 12.72
CA VAL A 112 -30.38 1.73 13.98
C VAL A 112 -30.19 0.24 14.28
N ALA A 113 -31.24 -0.57 14.11
CA ALA A 113 -31.18 -2.01 14.30
C ALA A 113 -30.17 -2.70 13.35
N LYS A 114 -30.14 -2.26 12.08
CA LYS A 114 -29.17 -2.74 11.08
C LYS A 114 -27.74 -2.38 11.45
N GLU A 115 -27.48 -1.15 11.89
CA GLU A 115 -26.13 -0.72 12.30
C GLU A 115 -25.69 -1.40 13.60
N ALA A 116 -26.61 -1.63 14.53
CA ALA A 116 -26.35 -2.37 15.75
C ALA A 116 -25.90 -3.82 15.48
N GLY A 117 -26.51 -4.45 14.45
CA GLY A 117 -26.17 -5.81 14.05
C GLY A 117 -26.61 -6.88 15.03
N LEU A 118 -27.58 -6.59 15.90
CA LEU A 118 -28.15 -7.54 16.84
C LEU A 118 -29.18 -8.43 16.12
N GLN A 119 -29.13 -9.73 16.37
CA GLN A 119 -30.03 -10.72 15.76
C GLN A 119 -30.89 -11.35 16.84
N ASP A 120 -32.19 -11.43 16.58
CA ASP A 120 -33.15 -12.08 17.48
C ASP A 120 -32.78 -13.55 17.75
N GLY A 121 -32.93 -13.96 19.01
CA GLY A 121 -32.60 -15.29 19.45
C GLY A 121 -31.11 -15.55 19.75
N TRP A 122 -30.19 -14.62 19.41
CA TRP A 122 -28.77 -14.79 19.68
C TRP A 122 -28.38 -14.38 21.10
N LEU A 123 -27.26 -14.95 21.57
CA LEU A 123 -26.70 -14.68 22.89
C LEU A 123 -25.67 -13.55 22.84
N TYR A 124 -25.86 -12.52 23.66
CA TYR A 124 -24.99 -11.37 23.77
C TYR A 124 -24.54 -11.14 25.23
N GLY A 125 -23.26 -10.83 25.40
CA GLY A 125 -22.72 -10.31 26.66
C GLY A 125 -22.85 -8.78 26.73
N GLU A 126 -22.53 -8.19 27.87
CA GLU A 126 -22.50 -6.74 28.05
C GLU A 126 -21.52 -6.06 27.09
N ALA A 127 -20.36 -6.70 26.85
CA ALA A 127 -19.35 -6.21 25.91
C ALA A 127 -19.89 -6.16 24.45
N ASP A 128 -20.69 -7.17 24.05
CA ASP A 128 -21.28 -7.25 22.72
C ASP A 128 -22.33 -6.12 22.52
N LEU A 129 -23.15 -5.86 23.55
CA LEU A 129 -24.14 -4.79 23.54
C LEU A 129 -23.49 -3.40 23.54
N ALA A 130 -22.43 -3.23 24.29
CA ALA A 130 -21.65 -2.00 24.29
C ALA A 130 -21.00 -1.76 22.91
N ALA A 131 -20.49 -2.82 22.27
CA ALA A 131 -19.95 -2.74 20.91
C ALA A 131 -21.03 -2.39 19.86
N ALA A 132 -22.24 -2.95 20.01
CA ALA A 132 -23.39 -2.61 19.16
C ALA A 132 -23.79 -1.14 19.32
N ALA A 133 -23.87 -0.63 20.55
CA ALA A 133 -24.13 0.77 20.83
C ALA A 133 -23.03 1.68 20.26
N ALA A 134 -21.77 1.27 20.33
CA ALA A 134 -20.66 2.01 19.73
C ALA A 134 -20.73 2.07 18.19
N LYS A 135 -21.18 1.00 17.53
CA LYS A 135 -21.42 1.00 16.07
C LYS A 135 -22.53 1.99 15.69
N VAL A 136 -23.62 2.00 16.42
CA VAL A 136 -24.71 2.97 16.21
C VAL A 136 -24.20 4.40 16.43
N ARG A 137 -23.47 4.67 17.51
CA ARG A 137 -22.85 5.97 17.75
C ARG A 137 -21.97 6.39 16.59
N LEU A 138 -21.13 5.50 16.07
CA LEU A 138 -20.27 5.77 14.92
C LEU A 138 -21.09 6.11 13.66
N ALA A 139 -22.24 5.46 13.46
CA ALA A 139 -23.13 5.77 12.34
C ALA A 139 -23.70 7.19 12.42
N TYR A 140 -24.08 7.63 13.61
CA TYR A 140 -24.51 9.03 13.85
C TYR A 140 -23.34 10.01 13.65
N GLN A 141 -22.16 9.68 14.15
CA GLN A 141 -20.97 10.52 13.96
C GLN A 141 -20.62 10.68 12.48
N LYS A 142 -20.78 9.64 11.65
CA LYS A 142 -20.65 9.70 10.19
C LYS A 142 -21.67 10.61 9.50
N LYS A 143 -22.70 11.05 10.19
CA LYS A 143 -23.72 12.00 9.72
C LYS A 143 -23.61 13.38 10.38
N TYR A 144 -22.40 13.71 10.90
CA TYR A 144 -22.07 14.99 11.55
C TYR A 144 -22.68 15.21 12.92
N TYR A 145 -23.19 14.18 13.57
CA TYR A 145 -23.61 14.22 14.97
C TYR A 145 -22.43 13.81 15.85
N SER A 146 -21.39 14.65 15.91
CA SER A 146 -20.14 14.35 16.59
C SER A 146 -20.29 14.06 18.08
N ASP A 147 -21.30 14.66 18.70
CA ASP A 147 -21.59 14.55 20.15
C ASP A 147 -22.63 13.47 20.46
N ALA A 148 -23.00 12.66 19.46
CA ALA A 148 -23.98 11.59 19.64
C ALA A 148 -23.56 10.62 20.74
N LYS A 149 -24.49 10.34 21.65
CA LYS A 149 -24.34 9.35 22.71
C LYS A 149 -25.37 8.26 22.52
N VAL A 150 -24.95 7.03 22.61
CA VAL A 150 -25.84 5.86 22.54
C VAL A 150 -25.55 5.00 23.75
N ILE A 151 -26.57 4.83 24.59
CA ILE A 151 -26.52 3.93 25.73
C ILE A 151 -27.56 2.83 25.54
N TYR A 152 -27.29 1.64 26.06
CA TYR A 152 -28.26 0.57 26.02
C TYR A 152 -28.84 0.29 27.42
N LYS A 153 -30.09 -0.14 27.45
CA LYS A 153 -30.76 -0.68 28.61
C LYS A 153 -31.27 -2.07 28.28
N THR A 154 -31.20 -2.97 29.23
CA THR A 154 -31.75 -4.32 29.12
C THR A 154 -32.87 -4.52 30.09
N GLU A 155 -33.97 -5.08 29.64
CA GLU A 155 -35.15 -5.46 30.45
C GLU A 155 -35.36 -6.96 30.34
N VAL A 156 -35.38 -7.66 31.47
CA VAL A 156 -35.56 -9.10 31.51
C VAL A 156 -37.04 -9.43 31.30
N ILE A 157 -37.35 -10.19 30.27
CA ILE A 157 -38.71 -10.62 29.96
C ILE A 157 -39.05 -11.95 30.65
N GLY A 158 -38.08 -12.84 30.70
CA GLY A 158 -38.21 -14.14 31.38
C GLY A 158 -36.99 -15.04 31.15
N GLY A 159 -36.56 -15.74 32.19
CA GLY A 159 -35.38 -16.61 32.13
C GLY A 159 -34.13 -15.81 31.74
N ASN A 160 -33.55 -16.11 30.57
CA ASN A 160 -32.34 -15.42 30.05
C ASN A 160 -32.66 -14.45 28.90
N ASP A 161 -33.95 -14.29 28.62
CA ASP A 161 -34.46 -13.45 27.53
C ASP A 161 -34.54 -11.99 27.96
N VAL A 162 -33.99 -11.11 27.14
CA VAL A 162 -33.95 -9.68 27.40
C VAL A 162 -34.41 -8.87 26.17
N ASN A 163 -35.18 -7.81 26.44
CA ASN A 163 -35.32 -6.71 25.50
C ASN A 163 -34.17 -5.77 25.64
N VAL A 164 -33.70 -5.24 24.50
CA VAL A 164 -32.66 -4.22 24.45
C VAL A 164 -33.25 -2.93 23.94
N THR A 165 -33.09 -1.86 24.69
CA THR A 165 -33.47 -0.51 24.30
C THR A 165 -32.20 0.34 24.13
N PHE A 166 -32.03 0.91 22.95
CA PHE A 166 -31.01 1.94 22.74
C PHE A 166 -31.61 3.32 22.96
N VAL A 167 -31.04 4.05 23.89
CA VAL A 167 -31.39 5.45 24.12
C VAL A 167 -30.32 6.29 23.42
N VAL A 168 -30.75 7.00 22.40
CA VAL A 168 -29.91 7.83 21.56
C VAL A 168 -30.08 9.28 21.98
N SER A 169 -29.00 9.98 22.17
CA SER A 169 -28.96 11.43 22.25
C SER A 169 -28.14 11.92 21.10
N GLU A 170 -28.78 12.35 20.03
CA GLU A 170 -28.10 12.69 18.77
C GLU A 170 -27.17 13.89 18.90
N GLY A 171 -27.54 14.85 19.73
CA GLY A 171 -26.84 16.13 19.82
C GLY A 171 -27.18 17.05 18.66
N VAL A 172 -26.35 18.04 18.41
CA VAL A 172 -26.51 18.97 17.28
C VAL A 172 -25.68 18.48 16.10
N ARG A 173 -26.29 18.53 14.91
CA ARG A 173 -25.54 18.23 13.67
C ARG A 173 -24.54 19.35 13.41
N GLN A 174 -23.25 19.03 13.40
CA GLN A 174 -22.16 19.98 13.26
C GLN A 174 -21.22 19.53 12.15
N LYS A 175 -21.10 20.32 11.10
CA LYS A 175 -20.09 20.14 10.06
C LYS A 175 -18.88 21.00 10.43
N VAL A 176 -17.69 20.42 10.39
CA VAL A 176 -16.44 21.19 10.58
C VAL A 176 -16.20 22.00 9.33
N SER A 177 -16.12 23.32 9.47
CA SER A 177 -15.82 24.24 8.36
C SER A 177 -14.34 24.53 8.23
N ASP A 178 -13.62 24.60 9.35
CA ASP A 178 -12.21 24.98 9.36
C ASP A 178 -11.53 24.54 10.66
N TYR A 179 -10.20 24.58 10.67
CA TYR A 179 -9.35 24.36 11.82
C TYR A 179 -8.54 25.62 12.12
N ALA A 180 -8.55 26.07 13.37
CA ALA A 180 -7.76 27.19 13.82
C ALA A 180 -6.72 26.74 14.87
N PHE A 181 -5.57 27.39 14.84
CA PHE A 181 -4.45 27.11 15.72
C PHE A 181 -4.15 28.36 16.56
N GLU A 182 -4.67 28.40 17.77
CA GLU A 182 -4.47 29.51 18.69
C GLU A 182 -3.15 29.34 19.46
N GLY A 183 -2.30 30.39 19.48
CA GLY A 183 -0.98 30.33 20.07
C GLY A 183 0.09 29.68 19.20
N ALA A 184 -0.17 29.50 17.90
CA ALA A 184 0.75 29.00 16.91
C ALA A 184 1.52 30.17 16.27
N ASP A 185 2.43 30.78 17.02
CA ASP A 185 3.12 32.04 16.65
C ASP A 185 4.09 31.85 15.47
N HIS A 186 4.60 30.62 15.27
CA HIS A 186 5.51 30.26 14.17
C HIS A 186 4.81 29.53 13.04
N ALA A 187 3.48 29.39 13.08
CA ALA A 187 2.73 28.83 11.98
C ALA A 187 2.44 29.91 10.91
N VAL A 188 2.85 29.66 9.68
CA VAL A 188 2.71 30.60 8.56
C VAL A 188 1.96 29.94 7.43
N ASP A 189 0.91 30.60 6.95
CA ASP A 189 0.26 30.23 5.70
C ASP A 189 1.13 30.64 4.51
N VAL A 190 1.79 29.69 3.93
CA VAL A 190 2.66 29.89 2.77
C VAL A 190 1.81 29.80 1.51
N SER A 191 1.31 30.95 1.05
CA SER A 191 0.57 31.00 -0.22
C SER A 191 1.42 30.42 -1.37
N VAL A 192 0.77 29.67 -2.25
CA VAL A 192 1.41 29.03 -3.43
C VAL A 192 2.25 30.04 -4.24
N TRP A 193 1.78 31.28 -4.37
CA TRP A 193 2.52 32.36 -5.07
C TRP A 193 3.79 32.81 -4.38
N LYS A 194 3.81 32.86 -3.06
CA LYS A 194 5.00 33.23 -2.27
C LYS A 194 6.07 32.15 -2.39
N SER A 195 5.65 30.89 -2.42
CA SER A 195 6.52 29.75 -2.55
C SER A 195 7.13 29.59 -3.95
N MET A 196 6.52 30.18 -4.98
CA MET A 196 7.02 30.19 -6.37
C MET A 196 8.10 31.24 -6.65
N GLN A 197 8.40 32.12 -5.68
CA GLN A 197 9.46 33.11 -5.89
C GLN A 197 10.84 32.44 -5.84
N PRO A 198 11.71 32.68 -6.85
CA PRO A 198 13.06 32.14 -6.84
C PRO A 198 13.83 32.62 -5.58
N GLY A 199 14.34 31.66 -4.80
CA GLY A 199 15.10 31.94 -3.59
C GLY A 199 14.27 32.02 -2.29
N TYR A 200 12.94 31.81 -2.35
CA TYR A 200 12.15 31.71 -1.12
C TYR A 200 12.49 30.40 -0.39
N VAL A 201 12.96 30.53 0.83
CA VAL A 201 13.17 29.42 1.75
C VAL A 201 12.39 29.75 3.03
N LEU A 202 11.56 28.82 3.49
CA LEU A 202 10.90 28.98 4.78
C LEU A 202 11.99 29.02 5.85
N GLU A 203 11.93 30.00 6.74
CA GLU A 203 12.87 30.04 7.84
C GLU A 203 12.73 28.77 8.70
N PRO A 204 13.83 28.21 9.22
CA PRO A 204 13.80 26.94 9.96
C PRO A 204 12.91 26.97 11.22
N GLU A 205 12.56 28.15 11.67
CA GLU A 205 11.69 28.37 12.82
C GLU A 205 10.21 28.34 12.46
N MET A 206 9.87 28.48 11.19
CA MET A 206 8.47 28.54 10.73
C MET A 206 7.93 27.18 10.33
N ILE A 207 6.67 26.96 10.62
CA ILE A 207 5.91 25.75 10.27
C ILE A 207 4.83 26.15 9.25
N ASP A 208 4.70 25.39 8.17
CA ASP A 208 3.64 25.60 7.21
C ASP A 208 2.29 25.16 7.80
N VAL A 209 1.31 26.03 7.79
CA VAL A 209 -0.06 25.72 8.21
C VAL A 209 -0.62 24.52 7.46
N ALA A 210 -0.22 24.35 6.18
CA ALA A 210 -0.60 23.17 5.40
C ALA A 210 -0.10 21.85 6.01
N GLU A 211 1.04 21.85 6.69
CA GLU A 211 1.57 20.67 7.41
C GLU A 211 0.73 20.35 8.64
N LEU A 212 0.26 21.38 9.36
CA LEU A 212 -0.64 21.21 10.49
C LEU A 212 -1.99 20.64 10.05
N HIS A 213 -2.55 21.16 8.96
CA HIS A 213 -3.77 20.60 8.37
C HIS A 213 -3.57 19.14 7.92
N ALA A 214 -2.45 18.83 7.28
CA ALA A 214 -2.15 17.45 6.86
C ALA A 214 -2.00 16.47 8.04
N ALA A 215 -1.62 16.96 9.22
CA ALA A 215 -1.54 16.13 10.41
C ALA A 215 -2.93 15.80 11.01
N ILE A 216 -3.92 16.67 10.79
CA ILE A 216 -5.28 16.49 11.27
C ILE A 216 -6.07 15.58 10.31
N ASP A 217 -5.99 15.89 9.02
CA ASP A 217 -6.75 15.21 7.99
C ASP A 217 -5.88 14.21 7.24
N ASP A 218 -6.20 12.94 7.36
CA ASP A 218 -5.73 11.94 6.40
C ASP A 218 -6.32 12.20 4.99
N LEU A 219 -7.33 13.09 4.90
CA LEU A 219 -7.94 13.57 3.66
C LEU A 219 -7.69 15.08 3.54
N PRO A 220 -7.12 15.55 2.45
CA PRO A 220 -6.87 16.97 2.24
C PRO A 220 -8.20 17.73 2.15
N TRP A 221 -8.27 18.90 2.81
CA TRP A 221 -9.41 19.81 2.91
C TRP A 221 -10.08 20.18 1.55
N TRP A 222 -9.41 19.96 0.45
CA TRP A 222 -9.86 20.24 -0.91
C TRP A 222 -10.22 18.97 -1.72
N ASN A 223 -10.47 17.83 -1.08
CA ASN A 223 -10.90 16.62 -1.76
C ASN A 223 -12.12 16.91 -2.68
N PRO A 224 -11.99 16.95 -4.02
CA PRO A 224 -13.14 17.18 -4.90
C PRO A 224 -14.13 16.01 -4.85
N LEU A 225 -13.70 14.83 -4.38
CA LEU A 225 -14.57 13.74 -3.99
C LEU A 225 -15.15 13.96 -2.59
N GLY A 226 -14.61 14.87 -1.77
CA GLY A 226 -15.18 15.30 -0.50
C GLY A 226 -16.53 15.99 -0.67
N TRP A 227 -16.81 16.55 -1.83
CA TRP A 227 -18.16 16.98 -2.20
C TRP A 227 -19.14 15.80 -2.30
N PHE A 228 -18.63 14.57 -2.47
CA PHE A 228 -19.40 13.35 -2.55
C PHE A 228 -19.17 12.40 -1.38
N THR A 229 -18.09 12.59 -0.61
CA THR A 229 -17.70 11.73 0.52
C THR A 229 -17.18 12.60 1.67
N ASP A 230 -18.10 13.33 2.31
CA ASP A 230 -17.80 14.02 3.56
C ASP A 230 -17.42 12.98 4.63
N SER A 231 -16.21 13.02 5.15
CA SER A 231 -15.80 12.22 6.29
C SER A 231 -15.95 13.06 7.55
N PRO A 232 -16.97 12.79 8.37
CA PRO A 232 -17.14 13.49 9.64
C PRO A 232 -15.99 13.14 10.58
N VAL A 233 -15.35 14.14 11.13
CA VAL A 233 -14.30 13.94 12.12
C VAL A 233 -14.94 13.64 13.48
N THR A 234 -14.63 12.47 14.04
CA THR A 234 -15.18 12.06 15.34
C THR A 234 -14.43 12.73 16.49
N ALA A 235 -15.08 12.85 17.64
CA ALA A 235 -14.44 13.42 18.84
C ALA A 235 -13.15 12.66 19.24
N ASP A 236 -13.15 11.34 19.09
CA ASP A 236 -11.97 10.51 19.38
C ASP A 236 -10.82 10.76 18.39
N GLN A 237 -11.13 11.00 17.12
CA GLN A 237 -10.13 11.39 16.11
C GLN A 237 -9.57 12.79 16.39
N LEU A 238 -10.42 13.76 16.75
CA LEU A 238 -9.98 15.09 17.12
C LEU A 238 -9.07 15.09 18.35
N ALA A 239 -9.33 14.25 19.35
CA ALA A 239 -8.45 14.09 20.50
C ALA A 239 -7.08 13.53 20.11
N GLN A 240 -7.02 12.57 19.18
CA GLN A 240 -5.75 12.05 18.64
C GLN A 240 -5.00 13.09 17.80
N CYS A 241 -5.68 14.07 17.23
CA CYS A 241 -5.04 15.14 16.47
C CYS A 241 -4.11 16.01 17.33
N CYS A 242 -4.41 16.18 18.62
CA CYS A 242 -3.54 16.93 19.52
C CYS A 242 -2.14 16.33 19.60
N ASP A 243 -2.04 14.99 19.68
CA ASP A 243 -0.74 14.30 19.72
C ASP A 243 -0.01 14.39 18.37
N LYS A 244 -0.73 14.26 17.26
CA LYS A 244 -0.18 14.41 15.92
C LYS A 244 0.34 15.84 15.68
N LEU A 245 -0.43 16.85 16.03
CA LEU A 245 -0.03 18.25 15.93
C LEU A 245 1.20 18.54 16.80
N ALA A 246 1.21 18.09 18.05
CA ALA A 246 2.37 18.22 18.92
C ALA A 246 3.61 17.54 18.33
N ALA A 247 3.45 16.39 17.65
CA ALA A 247 4.55 15.71 16.96
C ALA A 247 5.09 16.56 15.78
N VAL A 248 4.23 17.27 15.01
CA VAL A 248 4.71 18.20 13.97
C VAL A 248 5.62 19.25 14.58
N TYR A 249 5.19 19.92 15.66
CA TYR A 249 6.02 20.91 16.35
C TYR A 249 7.32 20.32 16.86
N ARG A 250 7.29 19.13 17.50
CA ARG A 250 8.51 18.46 17.97
C ARG A 250 9.46 18.08 16.83
N ASN A 251 8.94 17.78 15.66
CA ASN A 251 9.74 17.51 14.45
C ASN A 251 10.37 18.79 13.86
N HIS A 252 9.85 19.95 14.20
CA HIS A 252 10.46 21.26 13.89
C HIS A 252 11.34 21.80 15.05
N GLY A 253 11.64 20.98 16.04
CA GLY A 253 12.53 21.32 17.15
C GLY A 253 11.86 21.96 18.36
N TYR A 254 10.56 22.15 18.36
CA TYR A 254 9.78 22.61 19.52
C TYR A 254 9.48 21.44 20.44
N LEU A 255 10.54 20.94 21.10
CA LEU A 255 10.48 19.66 21.83
C LEU A 255 9.51 19.65 23.01
N ASP A 256 9.17 20.80 23.54
CA ASP A 256 8.27 20.99 24.70
C ASP A 256 6.85 21.38 24.25
N ALA A 257 6.59 21.37 22.95
CA ALA A 257 5.30 21.74 22.39
C ALA A 257 4.16 20.87 22.94
N LYS A 258 3.10 21.54 23.34
CA LYS A 258 1.87 20.92 23.84
C LYS A 258 0.69 21.48 23.07
N VAL A 259 -0.17 20.59 22.63
CA VAL A 259 -1.43 20.95 21.97
C VAL A 259 -2.58 20.47 22.85
N THR A 260 -3.51 21.36 23.12
CA THR A 260 -4.70 21.09 23.93
C THR A 260 -5.97 21.49 23.18
N GLY A 261 -7.09 21.00 23.60
CA GLY A 261 -8.37 21.13 22.91
C GLY A 261 -8.85 19.74 22.45
N PRO A 262 -9.64 19.61 21.39
CA PRO A 262 -10.16 20.71 20.56
C PRO A 262 -11.34 21.45 21.21
N ASP A 263 -11.38 22.76 21.05
CA ASP A 263 -12.54 23.57 21.35
C ASP A 263 -13.36 23.74 20.07
N LYS A 264 -14.69 23.64 20.18
CA LYS A 264 -15.60 23.81 19.04
C LYS A 264 -16.27 25.17 19.12
N VAL A 265 -16.02 26.01 18.15
CA VAL A 265 -16.59 27.36 18.07
C VAL A 265 -17.58 27.40 16.90
N PRO A 266 -18.90 27.54 17.14
CA PRO A 266 -19.87 27.64 16.08
C PRO A 266 -19.69 28.96 15.30
N ASN A 267 -19.81 28.91 13.98
CA ASN A 267 -19.85 30.08 13.12
C ASN A 267 -21.28 30.47 12.77
N ASP A 268 -21.45 31.61 12.11
CA ASP A 268 -22.79 32.19 11.79
C ASP A 268 -23.63 31.31 10.82
N ASP A 269 -22.98 30.41 10.09
CA ASP A 269 -23.60 29.49 9.11
C ASP A 269 -24.05 28.15 9.73
N GLY A 270 -23.88 27.97 11.06
CA GLY A 270 -24.22 26.72 11.77
C GLY A 270 -23.17 25.61 11.58
N GLU A 271 -22.03 25.91 11.00
CA GLU A 271 -20.87 25.06 10.95
C GLU A 271 -19.95 25.33 12.15
N VAL A 272 -18.97 24.49 12.38
CA VAL A 272 -18.08 24.54 13.55
C VAL A 272 -16.64 24.73 13.10
N CYS A 273 -15.99 25.76 13.62
CA CYS A 273 -14.54 25.87 13.59
C CYS A 273 -13.95 25.10 14.79
N VAL A 274 -12.98 24.24 14.51
CA VAL A 274 -12.28 23.44 15.53
C VAL A 274 -10.98 24.16 15.89
N VAL A 275 -10.88 24.61 17.15
CA VAL A 275 -9.75 25.40 17.63
C VAL A 275 -8.83 24.54 18.48
N PHE A 276 -7.57 24.38 18.04
CA PHE A 276 -6.51 23.77 18.82
C PHE A 276 -5.65 24.86 19.49
N LYS A 277 -5.43 24.72 20.79
CA LYS A 277 -4.55 25.64 21.53
C LYS A 277 -3.15 25.06 21.59
N VAL A 278 -2.22 25.77 21.01
CA VAL A 278 -0.81 25.38 20.90
C VAL A 278 0.02 26.17 21.89
N ALA A 279 0.83 25.51 22.67
CA ALA A 279 1.91 26.08 23.44
C ALA A 279 3.22 25.56 22.87
N GLU A 280 3.84 26.32 22.00
CA GLU A 280 4.98 25.87 21.18
C GLU A 280 6.24 25.64 22.02
N GLY A 281 6.52 26.52 22.96
CA GLY A 281 7.79 26.56 23.69
C GLY A 281 8.93 27.07 22.78
N PRO A 282 10.19 27.00 23.25
CA PRO A 282 11.34 27.42 22.44
C PRO A 282 11.70 26.35 21.40
N GLN A 283 12.21 26.79 20.27
CA GLN A 283 12.87 25.90 19.32
C GLN A 283 14.27 25.55 19.81
N TYR A 284 14.54 24.26 19.91
CA TYR A 284 15.84 23.77 20.38
C TYR A 284 16.79 23.48 19.22
N LYS A 285 18.07 23.84 19.39
CA LYS A 285 19.18 23.44 18.54
C LYS A 285 20.07 22.46 19.29
N ILE A 286 20.66 21.52 18.58
CA ILE A 286 21.57 20.54 19.17
C ILE A 286 22.90 21.23 19.52
N GLY A 287 23.34 21.10 20.76
CA GLY A 287 24.66 21.51 21.19
C GLY A 287 25.66 20.41 20.87
N GLU A 288 25.83 19.49 21.78
CA GLU A 288 26.73 18.34 21.63
C GLU A 288 25.93 17.03 21.66
N SER A 289 26.28 16.10 20.76
CA SER A 289 25.75 14.73 20.77
C SER A 289 26.79 13.76 21.31
N SER A 290 26.43 12.96 22.31
CA SER A 290 27.30 11.98 22.94
C SER A 290 26.59 10.64 23.15
N ILE A 291 27.36 9.56 23.16
CA ILE A 291 26.87 8.21 23.39
C ILE A 291 27.43 7.73 24.72
N LYS A 292 26.59 7.22 25.61
CA LYS A 292 27.01 6.68 26.92
C LYS A 292 26.44 5.30 27.14
N GLY A 293 27.13 4.49 27.96
CA GLY A 293 26.69 3.14 28.32
C GLY A 293 27.24 2.04 27.44
N LEU A 294 28.13 2.37 26.50
CA LEU A 294 28.88 1.38 25.73
C LEU A 294 29.96 0.74 26.60
N THR A 295 30.04 -0.58 26.58
CA THR A 295 31.05 -1.37 27.31
C THR A 295 31.89 -2.21 26.34
N ARG A 296 31.37 -2.58 25.21
CA ARG A 296 32.00 -3.47 24.21
C ARG A 296 32.48 -2.76 22.95
N TYR A 297 31.95 -1.58 22.68
CA TYR A 297 32.32 -0.74 21.55
C TYR A 297 32.82 0.62 22.01
N SER A 298 33.75 1.22 21.27
CA SER A 298 34.15 2.60 21.55
C SER A 298 33.12 3.59 21.03
N GLU A 299 32.97 4.70 21.79
CA GLU A 299 32.04 5.78 21.39
C GLU A 299 32.35 6.32 19.99
N ASP A 300 33.64 6.53 19.68
CA ASP A 300 34.07 7.08 18.39
C ASP A 300 33.74 6.15 17.21
N ALA A 301 33.88 4.82 17.40
CA ALA A 301 33.53 3.85 16.38
C ALA A 301 32.03 3.86 16.07
N VAL A 302 31.19 3.91 17.11
CA VAL A 302 29.73 3.94 16.93
C VAL A 302 29.28 5.30 16.35
N LYS A 303 29.86 6.41 16.80
CA LYS A 303 29.62 7.74 16.24
C LYS A 303 29.92 7.80 14.74
N GLY A 304 31.09 7.28 14.34
CA GLY A 304 31.49 7.30 12.92
C GLY A 304 30.56 6.50 11.98
N MET A 305 29.86 5.49 12.52
CA MET A 305 28.94 4.64 11.75
C MET A 305 27.47 5.07 11.83
N SER A 306 27.10 5.84 12.86
CA SER A 306 25.68 6.13 13.16
C SER A 306 25.21 7.49 12.64
N ASP A 307 26.09 8.29 12.03
CA ASP A 307 25.78 9.61 11.46
C ASP A 307 24.90 10.47 12.40
N LEU A 308 25.47 10.86 13.54
CA LEU A 308 24.76 11.64 14.55
C LEU A 308 24.55 13.09 14.08
N PRO A 309 23.43 13.71 14.43
CA PRO A 309 23.20 15.10 14.12
C PRO A 309 24.22 16.00 14.84
N GLY A 310 24.82 16.91 14.06
CA GLY A 310 25.88 17.81 14.52
C GLY A 310 25.36 19.01 15.30
N PRO A 311 26.27 19.79 15.92
CA PRO A 311 25.92 21.01 16.64
C PRO A 311 25.32 22.07 15.73
N GLY A 312 24.36 22.84 16.24
CA GLY A 312 23.64 23.90 15.54
C GLY A 312 22.47 23.41 14.67
N VAL A 313 22.32 22.10 14.47
CA VAL A 313 21.16 21.51 13.78
C VAL A 313 19.92 21.63 14.69
N VAL A 314 18.75 21.86 14.08
CA VAL A 314 17.47 21.85 14.81
C VAL A 314 17.25 20.47 15.46
N ALA A 315 16.90 20.48 16.73
CA ALA A 315 16.69 19.26 17.52
C ALA A 315 15.30 18.64 17.22
N ALA A 316 15.10 18.14 16.00
CA ALA A 316 13.86 17.50 15.56
C ALA A 316 13.71 16.11 16.22
N GLU A 317 12.53 15.81 16.75
CA GLU A 317 12.27 14.56 17.48
C GLU A 317 12.49 13.31 16.60
N ASN A 318 12.03 13.34 15.34
CA ASN A 318 12.28 12.28 14.38
C ASN A 318 13.77 12.07 14.12
N THR A 319 14.54 13.15 13.91
CA THR A 319 15.99 13.06 13.68
C THR A 319 16.72 12.46 14.89
N LEU A 320 16.31 12.81 16.10
CA LEU A 320 16.88 12.24 17.33
C LEU A 320 16.54 10.76 17.50
N ASN A 321 15.30 10.38 17.22
CA ASN A 321 14.84 8.98 17.29
C ASN A 321 15.47 8.13 16.19
N ASP A 322 15.61 8.65 14.98
CA ASP A 322 16.31 7.97 13.88
C ASP A 322 17.80 7.76 14.20
N ALA A 323 18.44 8.73 14.85
CA ALA A 323 19.81 8.58 15.31
C ALA A 323 19.94 7.52 16.41
N ALA A 324 19.00 7.50 17.38
CA ALA A 324 18.95 6.47 18.39
C ALA A 324 18.78 5.07 17.79
N HIS A 325 17.86 4.94 16.83
CA HIS A 325 17.63 3.70 16.11
C HIS A 325 18.85 3.26 15.29
N ARG A 326 19.54 4.19 14.61
CA ARG A 326 20.82 3.87 13.93
C ARG A 326 21.90 3.37 14.89
N ILE A 327 21.97 3.93 16.09
CA ILE A 327 22.89 3.44 17.14
C ILE A 327 22.49 2.02 17.58
N GLU A 328 21.20 1.76 17.83
CA GLU A 328 20.69 0.41 18.16
C GLU A 328 21.09 -0.62 17.12
N VAL A 329 20.83 -0.29 15.85
CA VAL A 329 21.16 -1.17 14.71
C VAL A 329 22.67 -1.35 14.59
N THR A 330 23.45 -0.28 14.72
CA THR A 330 24.91 -0.35 14.62
C THR A 330 25.52 -1.25 15.71
N VAL A 331 25.09 -1.05 16.96
CA VAL A 331 25.56 -1.84 18.11
C VAL A 331 25.04 -3.28 18.03
N GLY A 332 23.77 -3.46 17.67
CA GLY A 332 23.16 -4.78 17.51
C GLY A 332 23.66 -5.58 16.30
N SER A 333 24.21 -4.90 15.26
CA SER A 333 24.72 -5.53 14.04
C SER A 333 26.24 -5.67 14.01
N GLY A 334 26.92 -5.29 15.07
CA GLY A 334 28.37 -5.49 15.19
C GLY A 334 28.75 -6.98 15.27
N ASP A 335 30.06 -7.29 15.16
CA ASP A 335 30.60 -8.66 15.10
C ASP A 335 30.17 -9.56 16.26
N ILE A 336 29.71 -8.98 17.36
CA ILE A 336 29.29 -9.72 18.57
C ILE A 336 27.85 -10.19 18.49
N GLY A 337 26.98 -9.47 17.75
CA GLY A 337 25.53 -9.78 17.61
C GLY A 337 24.78 -9.58 18.92
N LEU A 338 24.68 -8.32 19.39
CA LEU A 338 24.01 -7.96 20.64
C LEU A 338 22.51 -7.79 20.42
N ALA A 339 21.75 -8.75 20.93
CA ALA A 339 20.29 -8.67 20.96
C ALA A 339 19.79 -7.84 22.15
N ASP A 340 18.60 -7.29 22.06
CA ASP A 340 17.95 -6.46 23.08
C ASP A 340 18.75 -5.16 23.42
N THR A 341 19.50 -4.64 22.47
CA THR A 341 20.13 -3.33 22.61
C THR A 341 19.05 -2.26 22.54
N HIS A 342 19.07 -1.34 23.51
CA HIS A 342 18.12 -0.23 23.57
C HIS A 342 18.83 1.11 23.79
N VAL A 343 18.36 2.16 23.11
CA VAL A 343 18.94 3.52 23.21
C VAL A 343 17.86 4.50 23.65
N ALA A 344 18.06 5.09 24.82
CA ALA A 344 17.21 6.16 25.32
C ALA A 344 17.83 7.52 25.02
N VAL A 345 17.04 8.42 24.42
CA VAL A 345 17.46 9.80 24.14
C VAL A 345 17.24 10.64 25.40
N LYS A 346 18.32 11.16 25.98
CA LYS A 346 18.26 12.11 27.09
C LYS A 346 18.62 13.50 26.62
N ARG A 347 17.82 14.48 27.00
CA ARG A 347 18.00 15.91 26.71
C ARG A 347 18.58 16.60 27.92
N ILE A 348 19.66 17.35 27.74
CA ILE A 348 20.31 18.15 28.80
C ILE A 348 20.31 19.61 28.31
N PRO A 349 19.36 20.45 28.80
CA PRO A 349 19.31 21.86 28.45
C PRO A 349 20.60 22.57 28.83
N GLN A 350 21.05 23.50 28.00
CA GLN A 350 22.16 24.39 28.32
C GLN A 350 21.65 25.70 28.97
N ALA A 351 22.59 26.55 29.42
CA ALA A 351 22.26 27.77 30.09
C ALA A 351 21.58 28.85 29.21
N ASP A 352 21.70 28.73 27.88
CA ASP A 352 21.09 29.63 26.90
C ASP A 352 19.60 29.35 26.61
N ALA A 353 19.01 28.35 27.26
CA ALA A 353 17.61 27.93 27.16
C ALA A 353 17.14 27.48 25.78
N THR A 354 17.95 27.62 24.71
CA THR A 354 17.61 27.23 23.33
C THR A 354 18.53 26.15 22.79
N THR A 355 19.62 25.83 23.45
CA THR A 355 20.53 24.74 23.07
C THR A 355 20.36 23.54 24.01
N VAL A 356 20.27 22.35 23.42
CA VAL A 356 20.13 21.10 24.16
C VAL A 356 21.23 20.11 23.76
N ASN A 357 21.97 19.62 24.75
CA ASN A 357 22.90 18.50 24.55
C ASN A 357 22.13 17.19 24.55
N ILE A 358 22.43 16.35 23.60
CA ILE A 358 21.79 15.05 23.41
C ILE A 358 22.73 13.95 23.92
N VAL A 359 22.24 13.16 24.85
CA VAL A 359 22.93 11.98 25.35
C VAL A 359 22.14 10.74 24.95
N TYR A 360 22.70 9.94 24.04
CA TYR A 360 22.17 8.65 23.69
C TYR A 360 22.65 7.63 24.71
N GLN A 361 21.75 7.26 25.60
CA GLN A 361 22.05 6.30 26.66
C GLN A 361 21.82 4.88 26.15
N VAL A 362 22.89 4.19 25.82
CA VAL A 362 22.85 2.81 25.30
C VAL A 362 22.79 1.84 26.50
N SER A 363 21.88 0.90 26.42
CA SER A 363 21.83 -0.32 27.19
C SER A 363 22.22 -1.45 26.27
N GLU A 364 23.48 -1.88 26.34
CA GLU A 364 23.94 -3.02 25.53
C GLU A 364 23.23 -4.29 25.95
N GLY A 365 22.72 -5.02 24.97
CA GLY A 365 22.08 -6.31 25.20
C GLY A 365 23.08 -7.45 25.38
N VAL A 366 22.62 -8.65 25.15
CA VAL A 366 23.42 -9.88 25.29
C VAL A 366 23.82 -10.44 23.92
N PRO A 367 24.98 -11.09 23.81
CA PRO A 367 25.33 -11.82 22.59
C PRO A 367 24.38 -12.99 22.36
N VAL A 368 23.82 -13.09 21.16
CA VAL A 368 22.86 -14.14 20.81
C VAL A 368 23.28 -14.88 19.55
N VAL A 369 23.22 -16.20 19.60
CA VAL A 369 23.29 -17.10 18.44
C VAL A 369 21.90 -17.68 18.18
N ILE A 370 21.47 -17.65 16.94
CA ILE A 370 20.18 -18.15 16.53
C ILE A 370 20.19 -19.68 16.61
N ASN A 371 19.31 -20.25 17.44
CA ASN A 371 19.13 -21.69 17.52
C ASN A 371 18.26 -22.19 16.36
N GLU A 372 17.10 -21.58 16.18
CA GLU A 372 16.14 -21.94 15.13
C GLU A 372 15.42 -20.67 14.64
N VAL A 373 14.98 -20.70 13.37
CA VAL A 373 14.10 -19.67 12.81
C VAL A 373 12.68 -20.22 12.72
N LYS A 374 11.79 -19.68 13.52
CA LYS A 374 10.37 -20.05 13.58
C LYS A 374 9.51 -19.04 12.82
N ILE A 375 8.50 -19.56 12.15
CA ILE A 375 7.51 -18.73 11.45
C ILE A 375 6.14 -19.05 12.04
N ARG A 376 5.36 -18.01 12.33
CA ARG A 376 4.01 -18.14 12.93
C ARG A 376 3.00 -17.27 12.21
N GLY A 377 1.75 -17.70 12.14
CA GLY A 377 0.63 -16.93 11.57
C GLY A 377 0.50 -17.07 10.05
N ASN A 378 1.25 -17.99 9.42
CA ASN A 378 1.19 -18.27 7.99
C ASN A 378 0.27 -19.44 7.65
N ASP A 379 -1.04 -19.23 7.77
CA ASP A 379 -2.04 -20.27 7.53
C ASP A 379 -2.17 -20.69 6.06
N TYR A 380 -2.03 -19.70 5.16
CA TYR A 380 -2.09 -19.91 3.71
C TYR A 380 -0.71 -19.91 3.06
N THR A 381 0.14 -18.94 3.41
CA THR A 381 1.45 -18.77 2.78
C THR A 381 2.40 -19.89 3.16
N LYS A 382 2.97 -20.56 2.17
CA LYS A 382 3.92 -21.66 2.39
C LYS A 382 5.18 -21.13 3.11
N ASP A 383 5.66 -21.88 4.06
CA ASP A 383 6.86 -21.57 4.86
C ASP A 383 8.07 -21.17 4.00
N LYS A 384 8.29 -21.86 2.88
CA LYS A 384 9.37 -21.57 1.93
C LYS A 384 9.31 -20.15 1.35
N VAL A 385 8.11 -19.55 1.23
CA VAL A 385 7.92 -18.20 0.68
C VAL A 385 8.42 -17.15 1.67
N ILE A 386 8.17 -17.37 2.95
CA ILE A 386 8.63 -16.49 4.03
C ILE A 386 10.13 -16.72 4.27
N ARG A 387 10.55 -17.97 4.39
CA ARG A 387 11.93 -18.36 4.74
C ARG A 387 12.97 -17.83 3.74
N ARG A 388 12.65 -17.76 2.45
CA ARG A 388 13.57 -17.26 1.42
C ARG A 388 13.88 -15.75 1.56
N GLU A 389 13.02 -14.99 2.24
CA GLU A 389 13.20 -13.56 2.50
C GLU A 389 14.04 -13.30 3.76
N ILE A 390 14.23 -14.32 4.59
CA ILE A 390 14.96 -14.23 5.85
C ILE A 390 16.45 -14.43 5.57
N ALA A 391 17.25 -13.42 5.99
CA ALA A 391 18.70 -13.40 5.75
C ALA A 391 19.51 -14.04 6.88
N LEU A 392 18.84 -14.52 7.93
CA LEU A 392 19.47 -15.15 9.10
C LEU A 392 19.02 -16.60 9.22
N GLY A 393 19.94 -17.47 9.60
CA GLY A 393 19.71 -18.90 9.76
C GLY A 393 20.18 -19.43 11.12
N PRO A 394 19.87 -20.72 11.41
CA PRO A 394 20.42 -21.39 12.59
C PRO A 394 21.94 -21.39 12.61
N GLY A 395 22.54 -21.02 13.74
CA GLY A 395 23.98 -20.89 13.94
C GLY A 395 24.55 -19.49 13.63
N ASP A 396 23.78 -18.62 12.98
CA ASP A 396 24.19 -17.23 12.76
C ASP A 396 24.11 -16.44 14.08
N ARG A 397 24.95 -15.41 14.20
CA ARG A 397 24.77 -14.39 15.24
C ARG A 397 23.56 -13.53 14.92
N MET A 398 22.86 -13.10 15.97
CA MET A 398 21.75 -12.18 15.81
C MET A 398 22.27 -10.81 15.38
N LEU A 399 22.06 -10.46 14.10
CA LEU A 399 22.40 -9.17 13.54
C LEU A 399 21.12 -8.38 13.31
N ALA A 400 20.95 -7.28 14.06
CA ALA A 400 19.73 -6.48 14.05
C ALA A 400 19.39 -5.97 12.63
N ASP A 401 20.39 -5.48 11.89
CA ASP A 401 20.22 -4.99 10.53
C ASP A 401 19.72 -6.06 9.55
N ARG A 402 20.16 -7.31 9.71
CA ARG A 402 19.70 -8.42 8.88
C ARG A 402 18.28 -8.86 9.24
N ALA A 403 17.94 -8.82 10.53
CA ALA A 403 16.60 -9.15 11.00
C ALA A 403 15.59 -8.11 10.50
N GLU A 404 15.90 -6.81 10.62
CA GLU A 404 15.06 -5.73 10.11
C GLU A 404 14.92 -5.76 8.58
N ARG A 405 16.04 -5.97 7.86
CA ARG A 405 15.97 -6.13 6.39
C ARG A 405 15.11 -7.31 5.98
N SER A 406 15.15 -8.40 6.75
CA SER A 406 14.28 -9.55 6.51
C SER A 406 12.81 -9.20 6.77
N GLN A 407 12.53 -8.50 7.86
CA GLN A 407 11.18 -8.00 8.15
C GLN A 407 10.67 -7.08 7.03
N LYS A 408 11.47 -6.09 6.61
CA LYS A 408 11.12 -5.21 5.48
C LYS A 408 10.88 -5.95 4.17
N ARG A 409 11.66 -7.01 3.88
CA ARG A 409 11.41 -7.86 2.71
C ARG A 409 10.06 -8.56 2.79
N LEU A 410 9.71 -9.10 3.95
CA LEU A 410 8.41 -9.72 4.19
C LEU A 410 7.26 -8.72 4.07
N GLU A 411 7.41 -7.50 4.62
CA GLU A 411 6.44 -6.41 4.47
C GLU A 411 6.25 -6.03 2.99
N ASN A 412 7.34 -5.96 2.22
CA ASN A 412 7.33 -5.62 0.79
C ASN A 412 6.68 -6.70 -0.10
N LEU A 413 6.50 -7.92 0.37
CA LEU A 413 5.70 -8.93 -0.34
C LEU A 413 4.25 -8.52 -0.45
N ASP A 414 3.78 -7.67 0.45
CA ASP A 414 2.40 -7.20 0.52
C ASP A 414 1.37 -8.33 0.76
N TYR A 415 1.82 -9.43 1.41
CA TYR A 415 0.98 -10.57 1.78
C TYR A 415 0.46 -10.47 3.21
N PHE A 416 1.07 -9.60 4.01
CA PHE A 416 0.85 -9.50 5.45
C PHE A 416 0.39 -8.09 5.82
N SER A 417 -0.57 -8.01 6.74
CA SER A 417 -1.01 -6.76 7.36
C SER A 417 -0.01 -6.28 8.43
N ARG A 418 0.65 -7.25 9.07
CA ARG A 418 1.68 -7.00 10.07
C ARG A 418 2.78 -8.06 9.97
N VAL A 419 4.00 -7.63 10.14
CA VAL A 419 5.17 -8.49 10.30
C VAL A 419 5.96 -7.99 11.51
N ARG A 420 6.30 -8.89 12.41
CA ARG A 420 7.19 -8.58 13.53
C ARG A 420 8.16 -9.71 13.75
N HIS A 421 9.32 -9.39 14.27
CA HIS A 421 10.28 -10.39 14.71
C HIS A 421 10.64 -10.17 16.17
N TYR A 422 10.94 -11.25 16.85
CA TYR A 422 11.41 -11.26 18.25
C TYR A 422 12.18 -12.52 18.55
N LEU A 423 12.86 -12.52 19.69
CA LEU A 423 13.67 -13.63 20.16
C LEU A 423 12.96 -14.36 21.29
N GLU A 424 12.87 -15.67 21.19
CA GLU A 424 12.39 -16.55 22.27
C GLU A 424 13.57 -17.24 22.94
N GLN A 425 13.48 -17.40 24.26
CA GLN A 425 14.48 -18.17 25.02
C GLN A 425 14.35 -19.66 24.68
N THR A 426 15.47 -20.36 24.71
CA THR A 426 15.56 -21.81 24.50
C THR A 426 16.26 -22.46 25.71
N ASP A 427 16.03 -23.74 25.88
CA ASP A 427 16.70 -24.51 26.95
C ASP A 427 18.16 -24.87 26.62
N LYS A 428 18.70 -24.45 25.51
CA LYS A 428 20.00 -24.86 24.98
C LYS A 428 21.20 -24.22 25.71
N GLY A 429 20.96 -23.22 26.56
CA GLY A 429 22.01 -22.55 27.32
C GLY A 429 22.88 -21.60 26.51
N LYS A 430 24.21 -21.56 26.79
CA LYS A 430 25.16 -20.64 26.15
C LYS A 430 26.17 -21.40 25.30
N ASP A 431 26.71 -20.75 24.32
CA ASP A 431 27.81 -21.26 23.49
C ASP A 431 29.16 -21.19 24.25
N ALA A 432 30.23 -21.70 23.64
CA ALA A 432 31.58 -21.66 24.20
C ALA A 432 32.12 -20.23 24.44
N ASN A 433 31.55 -19.21 23.80
CA ASN A 433 31.91 -17.81 23.92
C ASN A 433 30.98 -17.03 24.85
N GLY A 434 30.06 -17.71 25.50
CA GLY A 434 29.11 -17.11 26.45
C GLY A 434 27.88 -16.47 25.79
N ALA A 435 27.69 -16.63 24.46
CA ALA A 435 26.49 -16.16 23.77
C ALA A 435 25.29 -17.09 24.03
N GLU A 436 24.12 -16.50 24.23
CA GLU A 436 22.90 -17.24 24.48
C GLU A 436 22.32 -17.80 23.19
N TYR A 437 21.83 -19.04 23.22
CA TYR A 437 21.00 -19.55 22.14
C TYR A 437 19.58 -19.05 22.28
N ARG A 438 19.03 -18.42 21.25
CA ARG A 438 17.62 -18.00 21.20
C ARG A 438 17.01 -18.38 19.86
N ASP A 439 15.71 -18.59 19.83
CA ASP A 439 14.96 -18.80 18.60
C ASP A 439 14.51 -17.47 18.02
N LEU A 440 14.79 -17.24 16.75
CA LEU A 440 14.31 -16.07 16.05
C LEU A 440 12.92 -16.36 15.46
N VAL A 441 11.91 -15.66 15.95
CA VAL A 441 10.52 -15.85 15.54
C VAL A 441 10.12 -14.70 14.62
N TYR A 442 9.63 -15.04 13.42
CA TYR A 442 8.89 -14.11 12.58
C TYR A 442 7.41 -14.42 12.70
N GLU A 443 6.66 -13.47 13.21
CA GLU A 443 5.21 -13.58 13.34
C GLU A 443 4.56 -12.68 12.31
N VAL A 444 3.70 -13.27 11.50
CA VAL A 444 3.02 -12.60 10.39
C VAL A 444 1.51 -12.69 10.57
N GLU A 445 0.82 -11.66 10.14
CA GLU A 445 -0.63 -11.62 10.07
C GLU A 445 -1.02 -11.50 8.60
N GLU A 446 -1.63 -12.54 8.05
CA GLU A 446 -1.95 -12.61 6.63
C GLU A 446 -3.13 -11.70 6.27
N LYS A 447 -3.04 -11.02 5.13
CA LYS A 447 -4.14 -10.25 4.58
C LYS A 447 -4.66 -10.86 3.28
N ASN A 448 -5.78 -10.35 2.81
CA ASN A 448 -6.27 -10.75 1.49
C ASN A 448 -5.33 -10.21 0.39
N THR A 449 -4.82 -11.13 -0.42
CA THR A 449 -3.90 -10.85 -1.54
C THR A 449 -4.57 -10.91 -2.91
N GLY A 450 -5.85 -11.29 -2.95
CA GLY A 450 -6.67 -11.27 -4.15
C GLY A 450 -7.33 -9.92 -4.34
N SER A 451 -7.41 -9.46 -5.57
CA SER A 451 -8.15 -8.26 -5.95
C SER A 451 -9.07 -8.53 -7.13
N PHE A 452 -10.20 -7.88 -7.10
CA PHE A 452 -11.13 -7.81 -8.22
C PHE A 452 -11.36 -6.32 -8.52
N MET A 453 -11.08 -5.93 -9.75
CA MET A 453 -11.24 -4.55 -10.19
C MET A 453 -12.14 -4.52 -11.41
N VAL A 454 -13.06 -3.58 -11.43
CA VAL A 454 -13.83 -3.20 -12.62
C VAL A 454 -13.47 -1.77 -12.93
N GLY A 455 -13.12 -1.50 -14.17
CA GLY A 455 -12.67 -0.20 -14.61
C GLY A 455 -13.38 0.25 -15.87
N VAL A 456 -13.42 1.55 -16.06
CA VAL A 456 -13.75 2.18 -17.33
C VAL A 456 -12.50 2.89 -17.81
N GLY A 457 -12.02 2.51 -18.98
CA GLY A 457 -10.95 3.22 -19.67
C GLY A 457 -11.54 4.03 -20.84
N ALA A 458 -10.92 5.14 -21.13
CA ALA A 458 -11.30 5.93 -22.28
C ALA A 458 -10.09 6.73 -22.80
N SER A 459 -9.98 6.82 -24.10
CA SER A 459 -9.00 7.68 -24.75
C SER A 459 -9.51 8.13 -26.10
N THR A 460 -8.93 9.19 -26.63
CA THR A 460 -9.22 9.62 -28.00
C THR A 460 -8.87 8.55 -29.05
N VAL A 461 -8.01 7.59 -28.70
CA VAL A 461 -7.57 6.49 -29.58
C VAL A 461 -8.46 5.27 -29.42
N ASP A 462 -8.62 4.78 -28.19
CA ASP A 462 -9.27 3.48 -27.92
C ASP A 462 -10.79 3.63 -27.70
N SER A 463 -11.33 4.87 -27.78
CA SER A 463 -12.69 5.19 -27.39
C SER A 463 -12.97 4.81 -25.91
N VAL A 464 -14.22 4.58 -25.56
CA VAL A 464 -14.58 4.13 -24.20
C VAL A 464 -14.60 2.61 -24.18
N TYR A 465 -13.96 2.01 -23.18
CA TYR A 465 -14.04 0.57 -22.95
C TYR A 465 -14.24 0.26 -21.47
N ILE A 466 -14.85 -0.86 -21.20
CA ILE A 466 -15.01 -1.40 -19.84
C ILE A 466 -13.97 -2.50 -19.66
N SER A 467 -13.36 -2.58 -18.49
CA SER A 467 -12.41 -3.64 -18.16
C SER A 467 -12.75 -4.29 -16.82
N ALA A 468 -12.40 -5.56 -16.70
CA ALA A 468 -12.45 -6.30 -15.47
C ALA A 468 -11.13 -7.05 -15.27
N GLU A 469 -10.57 -6.98 -14.08
CA GLU A 469 -9.37 -7.70 -13.71
C GLU A 469 -9.58 -8.47 -12.42
N VAL A 470 -9.17 -9.73 -12.44
CA VAL A 470 -9.01 -10.56 -11.24
C VAL A 470 -7.54 -10.86 -11.10
N SER A 471 -6.96 -10.50 -9.97
CA SER A 471 -5.55 -10.81 -9.70
C SER A 471 -5.36 -11.40 -8.30
N GLN A 472 -4.34 -12.24 -8.16
CA GLN A 472 -3.91 -12.85 -6.90
C GLN A 472 -2.39 -12.76 -6.79
N ASN A 473 -1.90 -11.96 -5.82
CA ASN A 473 -0.47 -11.70 -5.64
C ASN A 473 0.29 -12.80 -4.88
N ASN A 474 -0.41 -13.63 -4.13
CA ASN A 474 0.15 -14.82 -3.46
C ASN A 474 -0.47 -16.08 -4.06
N PHE A 475 -0.44 -16.19 -5.39
CA PHE A 475 -1.06 -17.28 -6.12
C PHE A 475 -0.37 -18.63 -5.86
N ASP A 476 -1.13 -19.72 -5.88
CA ASP A 476 -0.64 -21.10 -5.85
C ASP A 476 -1.42 -21.93 -6.87
N LEU A 477 -0.81 -22.15 -8.03
CA LEU A 477 -1.42 -22.89 -9.14
C LEU A 477 -1.89 -24.29 -8.73
N PHE A 478 -1.24 -24.89 -7.73
CA PHE A 478 -1.49 -26.27 -7.32
C PHE A 478 -2.31 -26.42 -6.03
N ALA A 479 -2.92 -25.32 -5.53
CA ALA A 479 -3.72 -25.34 -4.30
C ALA A 479 -5.17 -24.86 -4.50
N PRO A 480 -6.00 -25.54 -5.30
CA PRO A 480 -7.39 -25.13 -5.52
C PRO A 480 -8.22 -25.13 -4.23
N THR A 481 -7.94 -26.02 -3.30
CA THR A 481 -8.64 -26.11 -2.00
C THR A 481 -8.38 -24.89 -1.09
N LYS A 482 -7.27 -24.19 -1.29
CA LYS A 482 -6.93 -22.94 -0.60
C LYS A 482 -7.26 -21.69 -1.43
N LEU A 483 -8.20 -21.79 -2.36
CA LEU A 483 -8.54 -20.73 -3.31
C LEU A 483 -7.31 -20.22 -4.08
N PHE A 484 -6.45 -21.13 -4.51
CA PHE A 484 -5.21 -20.84 -5.23
C PHE A 484 -4.28 -19.84 -4.51
N ARG A 485 -4.11 -19.95 -3.18
CA ARG A 485 -3.29 -19.04 -2.37
C ARG A 485 -2.12 -19.75 -1.70
N GLY A 486 -0.98 -19.05 -1.59
CA GLY A 486 0.10 -19.40 -0.67
C GLY A 486 1.46 -19.73 -1.26
N ALA A 487 1.66 -19.80 -2.59
CA ALA A 487 2.96 -20.14 -3.18
C ALA A 487 3.84 -18.93 -3.51
N GLY A 488 3.34 -17.71 -3.35
CA GLY A 488 4.07 -16.49 -3.68
C GLY A 488 4.18 -16.23 -5.18
N GLN A 489 3.39 -16.93 -5.99
CA GLN A 489 3.21 -16.69 -7.42
C GLN A 489 2.24 -15.52 -7.63
N LYS A 490 2.13 -15.02 -8.86
CA LYS A 490 1.12 -14.04 -9.25
C LYS A 490 0.28 -14.60 -10.38
N GLY A 491 -1.02 -14.47 -10.28
CA GLY A 491 -1.98 -14.82 -11.32
C GLY A 491 -2.85 -13.62 -11.66
N ARG A 492 -3.11 -13.38 -12.94
CA ARG A 492 -3.95 -12.29 -13.43
C ARG A 492 -4.82 -12.77 -14.58
N VAL A 493 -6.08 -12.39 -14.56
CA VAL A 493 -7.00 -12.48 -15.68
C VAL A 493 -7.55 -11.09 -15.93
N TYR A 494 -7.39 -10.60 -17.14
CA TYR A 494 -7.84 -9.29 -17.57
C TYR A 494 -8.69 -9.41 -18.80
N VAL A 495 -9.82 -8.71 -18.83
CA VAL A 495 -10.71 -8.59 -19.97
C VAL A 495 -11.07 -7.13 -20.16
N ALA A 496 -10.96 -6.64 -21.38
CA ALA A 496 -11.43 -5.31 -21.77
C ALA A 496 -12.35 -5.44 -22.97
N TRP A 497 -13.40 -4.62 -23.02
CA TRP A 497 -14.34 -4.60 -24.12
C TRP A 497 -14.80 -3.18 -24.45
N GLY A 498 -14.63 -2.79 -25.69
CA GLY A 498 -15.02 -1.50 -26.25
C GLY A 498 -15.16 -1.54 -27.76
N PRO A 499 -15.66 -0.47 -28.38
CA PRO A 499 -15.90 -0.42 -29.83
C PRO A 499 -14.61 -0.38 -30.68
N ARG A 500 -13.50 0.14 -30.14
CA ARG A 500 -12.21 0.22 -30.85
C ARG A 500 -11.10 -0.61 -30.23
N TYR A 501 -11.37 -1.23 -29.10
CA TYR A 501 -10.37 -2.05 -28.39
C TYR A 501 -11.04 -3.16 -27.61
N GLN A 502 -10.58 -4.39 -27.82
CA GLN A 502 -10.92 -5.55 -26.98
C GLN A 502 -9.66 -6.31 -26.63
N SER A 503 -9.60 -6.81 -25.40
CA SER A 503 -8.48 -7.63 -24.93
C SER A 503 -8.96 -8.68 -23.95
N ALA A 504 -8.39 -9.88 -24.06
CA ALA A 504 -8.48 -10.93 -23.06
C ALA A 504 -7.08 -11.44 -22.78
N GLU A 505 -6.66 -11.40 -21.53
CA GLU A 505 -5.29 -11.73 -21.11
C GLU A 505 -5.30 -12.61 -19.87
N ILE A 506 -4.44 -13.62 -19.84
CA ILE A 506 -4.14 -14.45 -18.69
C ILE A 506 -2.65 -14.37 -18.46
N GLY A 507 -2.25 -13.87 -17.28
CA GLY A 507 -0.86 -13.74 -16.89
C GLY A 507 -0.54 -14.61 -15.66
N PHE A 508 0.60 -15.26 -15.69
CA PHE A 508 1.17 -16.03 -14.59
C PHE A 508 2.62 -15.64 -14.38
N VAL A 509 3.01 -15.41 -13.11
CA VAL A 509 4.39 -15.09 -12.75
C VAL A 509 4.83 -15.96 -11.58
N GLU A 510 5.94 -16.70 -11.76
CA GLU A 510 6.69 -17.37 -10.70
C GLU A 510 7.97 -16.57 -10.42
N PRO A 511 8.02 -15.76 -9.36
CA PRO A 511 9.17 -14.86 -9.12
C PRO A 511 10.44 -15.59 -8.64
N HIS A 512 10.33 -16.86 -8.24
CA HIS A 512 11.44 -17.65 -7.70
C HIS A 512 11.49 -19.06 -8.31
N LEU A 513 11.59 -19.12 -9.62
CA LEU A 513 11.69 -20.39 -10.33
C LEU A 513 12.85 -21.24 -9.79
N PHE A 514 12.57 -22.50 -9.45
CA PHE A 514 13.53 -23.42 -8.81
C PHE A 514 14.13 -22.89 -7.49
N ASN A 515 13.39 -22.06 -6.73
CA ASN A 515 13.86 -21.39 -5.52
C ASN A 515 15.09 -20.47 -5.74
N ARG A 516 15.27 -19.96 -6.94
CA ARG A 516 16.31 -18.97 -7.31
C ARG A 516 15.66 -17.64 -7.62
N LEU A 517 16.42 -16.56 -7.58
CA LEU A 517 15.97 -15.24 -8.03
C LEU A 517 15.85 -15.20 -9.57
N LEU A 518 15.10 -16.14 -10.12
CA LEU A 518 14.80 -16.26 -11.55
C LEU A 518 13.28 -16.18 -11.69
N GLU A 519 12.80 -15.12 -12.30
CA GLU A 519 11.37 -14.93 -12.52
C GLU A 519 10.97 -15.52 -13.86
N LEU A 520 9.96 -16.38 -13.86
CA LEU A 520 9.26 -16.85 -15.06
C LEU A 520 7.94 -16.10 -15.17
N SER A 521 7.73 -15.44 -16.31
CA SER A 521 6.42 -14.87 -16.68
C SER A 521 5.87 -15.63 -17.87
N VAL A 522 4.58 -15.95 -17.84
CA VAL A 522 3.84 -16.55 -18.97
C VAL A 522 2.56 -15.75 -19.15
N ASP A 523 2.36 -15.27 -20.35
CA ASP A 523 1.19 -14.47 -20.72
C ASP A 523 0.53 -15.10 -21.95
N LEU A 524 -0.78 -15.26 -21.88
CA LEU A 524 -1.66 -15.65 -22.99
C LEU A 524 -2.57 -14.48 -23.27
N TYR A 525 -2.74 -14.13 -24.52
CA TYR A 525 -3.55 -12.97 -24.86
C TYR A 525 -4.23 -13.10 -26.22
N ARG A 526 -5.39 -12.44 -26.32
CA ARG A 526 -6.05 -12.11 -27.57
C ARG A 526 -6.44 -10.64 -27.52
N ARG A 527 -5.96 -9.83 -28.50
CA ARG A 527 -6.15 -8.39 -28.58
C ARG A 527 -6.70 -8.04 -29.94
N LEU A 528 -7.79 -7.28 -29.97
CA LEU A 528 -8.40 -6.73 -31.15
C LEU A 528 -8.30 -5.22 -31.07
N ARG A 529 -7.88 -4.60 -32.16
CA ARG A 529 -7.84 -3.15 -32.28
C ARG A 529 -8.34 -2.73 -33.65
N TRP A 530 -9.29 -1.82 -33.64
CA TRP A 530 -9.87 -1.25 -34.83
C TRP A 530 -9.14 0.05 -35.22
N TYR A 531 -8.51 0.05 -36.39
CA TYR A 531 -7.95 1.22 -37.05
C TYR A 531 -8.92 1.74 -38.12
N ASP A 532 -8.65 2.88 -38.69
CA ASP A 532 -9.49 3.45 -39.75
C ASP A 532 -9.27 2.70 -41.10
N GLU A 533 -8.11 2.03 -41.24
CA GLU A 533 -7.70 1.35 -42.48
C GLU A 533 -7.88 -0.18 -42.43
N TYR A 534 -7.87 -0.78 -41.25
CA TYR A 534 -8.00 -2.23 -41.03
C TYR A 534 -8.23 -2.56 -39.57
N ASP A 535 -8.77 -3.71 -39.32
CA ASP A 535 -8.86 -4.29 -38.00
C ASP A 535 -7.72 -5.28 -37.78
N LEU A 536 -7.09 -5.23 -36.63
CA LEU A 536 -5.95 -6.07 -36.30
C LEU A 536 -6.27 -6.96 -35.11
N ILE A 537 -6.13 -8.26 -35.29
CA ILE A 537 -6.31 -9.28 -34.27
C ILE A 537 -4.96 -9.93 -34.00
N ARG A 538 -4.53 -9.93 -32.74
CA ARG A 538 -3.32 -10.62 -32.28
C ARG A 538 -3.68 -11.64 -31.21
N THR A 539 -3.43 -12.90 -31.48
CA THR A 539 -3.63 -14.00 -30.54
C THR A 539 -2.29 -14.66 -30.29
N GLY A 540 -1.82 -14.67 -29.04
CA GLY A 540 -0.47 -15.16 -28.78
C GLY A 540 -0.24 -15.64 -27.37
N ALA A 541 0.95 -16.22 -27.22
CA ALA A 541 1.51 -16.61 -25.94
C ALA A 541 2.96 -16.09 -25.85
N MET A 542 3.34 -15.64 -24.68
CA MET A 542 4.71 -15.21 -24.37
C MET A 542 5.18 -15.89 -23.10
N ALA A 543 6.41 -16.39 -23.10
CA ALA A 543 7.08 -16.85 -21.90
C ALA A 543 8.44 -16.14 -21.77
N SER A 544 8.75 -15.61 -20.60
CA SER A 544 10.02 -14.93 -20.37
C SER A 544 10.67 -15.33 -19.05
N LEU A 545 11.99 -15.33 -19.03
CA LEU A 545 12.82 -15.53 -17.86
C LEU A 545 13.57 -14.24 -17.58
N THR A 546 13.48 -13.76 -16.34
CA THR A 546 14.12 -12.51 -15.93
C THR A 546 15.00 -12.73 -14.71
N TYR A 547 16.24 -12.21 -14.75
CA TYR A 547 17.21 -12.33 -13.68
C TYR A 547 17.73 -10.95 -13.25
N PRO A 548 17.80 -10.64 -11.93
CA PRO A 548 18.39 -9.40 -11.43
C PRO A 548 19.90 -9.43 -11.53
N VAL A 549 20.47 -8.45 -12.21
CA VAL A 549 21.94 -8.31 -12.36
C VAL A 549 22.46 -7.35 -11.31
N LYS A 550 23.55 -7.73 -10.64
CA LYS A 550 24.26 -6.90 -9.66
C LYS A 550 25.72 -6.76 -10.07
N PHE A 551 26.26 -5.54 -9.92
CA PHE A 551 27.69 -5.31 -10.18
C PHE A 551 28.52 -5.55 -8.91
N TRP A 552 29.60 -6.28 -9.09
CA TRP A 552 30.66 -6.41 -8.11
C TRP A 552 31.64 -5.21 -8.28
N PRO A 553 32.19 -4.55 -7.22
CA PRO A 553 32.12 -4.95 -5.81
C PRO A 553 31.00 -4.32 -4.99
N THR A 554 30.29 -3.32 -5.51
CA THR A 554 29.26 -2.56 -4.75
C THR A 554 27.98 -3.35 -4.52
N TRP A 555 27.75 -4.41 -5.28
CA TRP A 555 26.50 -5.20 -5.26
C TRP A 555 25.23 -4.36 -5.50
N GLU A 556 25.40 -3.19 -6.09
CA GLU A 556 24.28 -2.36 -6.50
C GLU A 556 23.50 -3.01 -7.63
N SER A 557 22.20 -2.79 -7.64
CA SER A 557 21.34 -3.32 -8.69
C SER A 557 21.63 -2.61 -10.01
N PHE A 558 22.14 -3.36 -10.98
CA PHE A 558 22.32 -2.88 -12.34
C PHE A 558 21.02 -2.93 -13.15
N GLY A 559 20.00 -3.62 -12.65
CA GLY A 559 18.74 -3.85 -13.32
C GLY A 559 18.43 -5.34 -13.47
N ARG A 560 17.52 -5.65 -14.37
CA ARG A 560 17.07 -7.01 -14.66
C ARG A 560 17.31 -7.32 -16.14
N LEU A 561 17.95 -8.43 -16.42
CA LEU A 561 18.13 -8.97 -17.77
C LEU A 561 17.06 -10.04 -18.01
N GLY A 562 16.39 -9.98 -19.16
CA GLY A 562 15.37 -10.95 -19.52
C GLY A 562 15.60 -11.53 -20.91
N ILE A 563 15.17 -12.78 -21.07
CA ILE A 563 15.04 -13.46 -22.35
C ILE A 563 13.62 -14.02 -22.42
N GLY A 564 12.94 -13.85 -23.54
CA GLY A 564 11.59 -14.31 -23.77
C GLY A 564 11.42 -14.95 -25.13
N LEU A 565 10.39 -15.76 -25.24
CA LEU A 565 9.92 -16.32 -26.50
C LEU A 565 8.43 -16.08 -26.59
N SER A 566 7.97 -15.50 -27.69
CA SER A 566 6.55 -15.40 -27.99
C SER A 566 6.23 -16.07 -29.32
N GLY A 567 4.96 -16.45 -29.47
CA GLY A 567 4.38 -16.84 -30.75
C GLY A 567 3.03 -16.14 -30.89
N GLU A 568 2.87 -15.37 -31.96
CA GLU A 568 1.65 -14.64 -32.26
C GLU A 568 1.05 -15.08 -33.60
N PHE A 569 -0.25 -15.31 -33.61
CA PHE A 569 -1.07 -15.32 -34.80
C PHE A 569 -1.65 -13.93 -35.03
N ILE A 570 -1.43 -13.38 -36.21
CA ILE A 570 -1.82 -12.03 -36.58
C ILE A 570 -2.81 -12.16 -37.75
N GLU A 571 -3.99 -11.59 -37.54
CA GLU A 571 -5.09 -11.64 -38.49
C GLU A 571 -5.53 -10.23 -38.84
N PHE A 572 -5.77 -9.93 -40.11
CA PHE A 572 -6.45 -8.71 -40.53
C PHE A 572 -7.93 -8.98 -40.73
N ASP A 573 -8.77 -7.99 -40.44
CA ASP A 573 -10.19 -7.99 -40.74
C ASP A 573 -10.61 -6.60 -41.22
N ASP A 574 -11.73 -6.49 -41.94
CA ASP A 574 -12.31 -5.23 -42.43
C ASP A 574 -11.30 -4.27 -43.10
N VAL A 575 -10.50 -4.78 -44.03
CA VAL A 575 -9.41 -4.03 -44.68
C VAL A 575 -9.93 -3.08 -45.75
N ASP A 576 -9.49 -1.80 -45.73
CA ASP A 576 -9.79 -0.84 -46.75
C ASP A 576 -9.25 -1.31 -48.14
N LYS A 577 -10.12 -1.35 -49.11
CA LYS A 577 -9.85 -1.79 -50.48
C LYS A 577 -9.47 -0.63 -51.43
N GLY A 578 -9.32 0.58 -50.91
CA GLY A 578 -8.90 1.73 -51.62
C GLY A 578 -7.50 1.60 -52.23
N LEU A 579 -7.29 2.26 -53.39
CA LEU A 579 -5.94 2.42 -53.94
C LEU A 579 -5.32 3.71 -53.43
N TYR A 580 -4.07 3.63 -53.06
CA TYR A 580 -3.28 4.72 -52.55
C TYR A 580 -2.00 4.87 -53.38
N GLU A 581 -1.46 6.07 -53.41
CA GLU A 581 -0.18 6.35 -54.00
C GLU A 581 0.90 6.60 -52.94
N TYR A 582 2.01 5.89 -53.05
CA TYR A 582 3.20 6.06 -52.26
C TYR A 582 4.43 6.23 -53.15
N LYS A 583 4.99 7.44 -53.19
CA LYS A 583 6.17 7.76 -54.01
C LYS A 583 6.04 7.34 -55.47
N GLY A 584 4.89 7.62 -56.10
CA GLY A 584 4.63 7.29 -57.52
C GLY A 584 4.34 5.83 -57.80
N ARG A 585 4.05 5.03 -56.76
CA ARG A 585 3.62 3.62 -56.87
C ARG A 585 2.24 3.46 -56.23
N GLU A 586 1.40 2.69 -56.91
CA GLU A 586 0.12 2.29 -56.30
C GLU A 586 0.35 1.23 -55.22
N VAL A 587 -0.25 1.45 -54.05
CA VAL A 587 -0.26 0.54 -52.92
C VAL A 587 -1.67 0.40 -52.36
N SER A 588 -1.97 -0.68 -51.67
CA SER A 588 -3.24 -0.84 -50.97
C SER A 588 -3.08 -1.64 -49.68
N PHE A 589 -3.93 -1.38 -48.69
CA PHE A 589 -3.97 -2.16 -47.48
C PHE A 589 -4.41 -3.60 -47.72
N SER A 590 -5.24 -3.83 -48.76
CA SER A 590 -5.60 -5.20 -49.19
C SER A 590 -4.45 -5.96 -49.84
N ASP A 591 -3.42 -5.31 -50.37
CA ASP A 591 -2.22 -5.99 -50.86
C ASP A 591 -1.31 -6.35 -49.65
N GLU A 592 -1.24 -5.52 -48.65
CA GLU A 592 -0.58 -5.82 -47.34
C GLU A 592 -1.27 -7.01 -46.67
N ASP A 593 -2.61 -7.05 -46.63
CA ASP A 593 -3.37 -8.20 -46.13
C ASP A 593 -3.10 -9.49 -46.89
N ARG A 594 -3.16 -9.47 -48.20
CA ARG A 594 -2.88 -10.65 -49.05
C ARG A 594 -1.44 -11.16 -48.90
N LYS A 595 -0.49 -10.25 -48.62
CA LYS A 595 0.94 -10.58 -48.49
C LYS A 595 1.32 -11.02 -47.07
N TYR A 596 0.72 -10.44 -46.06
CA TYR A 596 1.16 -10.54 -44.66
C TYR A 596 0.03 -10.88 -43.68
N GLY A 597 -1.21 -11.05 -44.14
CA GLY A 597 -2.34 -11.45 -43.31
C GLY A 597 -2.25 -12.93 -42.91
N ASP A 598 -2.95 -13.29 -41.84
CA ASP A 598 -2.96 -14.65 -41.28
C ASP A 598 -1.56 -15.18 -40.95
N ALA A 599 -0.68 -14.32 -40.46
CA ALA A 599 0.71 -14.63 -40.23
C ALA A 599 0.96 -15.21 -38.83
N PHE A 600 1.90 -16.16 -38.74
CA PHE A 600 2.45 -16.62 -37.47
C PHE A 600 3.89 -16.11 -37.27
N GLU A 601 4.11 -15.38 -36.20
CA GLU A 601 5.39 -14.78 -35.85
C GLU A 601 5.94 -15.33 -34.54
N PRO A 602 6.95 -16.24 -34.55
CA PRO A 602 7.71 -16.59 -33.38
C PRO A 602 8.79 -15.53 -33.14
N VAL A 603 8.84 -14.91 -31.95
CA VAL A 603 9.78 -13.83 -31.65
C VAL A 603 10.62 -14.18 -30.43
N LEU A 604 11.93 -14.08 -30.59
CA LEU A 604 12.89 -14.11 -29.48
C LEU A 604 13.11 -12.69 -28.96
N HIS A 605 12.86 -12.48 -27.69
CA HIS A 605 13.02 -11.21 -26.99
C HIS A 605 14.25 -11.25 -26.10
N VAL A 606 15.10 -10.26 -26.19
CA VAL A 606 16.18 -10.01 -25.20
C VAL A 606 15.99 -8.60 -24.68
N PHE A 607 15.94 -8.43 -23.38
CA PHE A 607 15.72 -7.11 -22.82
C PHE A 607 16.46 -6.89 -21.50
N TRP A 608 16.80 -5.64 -21.26
CA TRP A 608 17.32 -5.16 -20.00
C TRP A 608 16.43 -4.04 -19.46
N ILE A 609 16.07 -4.13 -18.18
CA ILE A 609 15.22 -3.14 -17.51
C ILE A 609 15.91 -2.70 -16.22
N LYS A 610 16.05 -1.38 -16.06
CA LYS A 610 16.40 -0.74 -14.79
C LYS A 610 15.27 0.20 -14.40
N ASP A 611 14.73 0.00 -13.20
CA ASP A 611 13.69 0.86 -12.63
C ASP A 611 14.12 1.29 -11.23
N SER A 612 14.39 2.58 -11.07
CA SER A 612 14.80 3.22 -9.81
C SER A 612 13.81 4.29 -9.37
N ARG A 613 12.60 4.29 -9.93
CA ARG A 613 11.57 5.25 -9.55
C ARG A 613 11.17 5.05 -8.09
N ASN A 614 11.00 6.15 -7.36
CA ASN A 614 10.53 6.13 -5.98
C ASN A 614 9.08 5.65 -5.83
N ASN A 615 8.25 5.86 -6.86
CA ASN A 615 6.89 5.38 -6.94
C ASN A 615 6.60 4.97 -8.39
N PHE A 616 5.99 3.80 -8.61
CA PHE A 616 5.73 3.33 -9.96
C PHE A 616 4.47 3.96 -10.58
N ARG A 617 3.51 4.44 -9.77
CA ARG A 617 2.28 5.08 -10.25
C ARG A 617 2.46 6.57 -10.50
N ILE A 618 3.00 7.28 -9.52
CA ILE A 618 3.22 8.73 -9.56
C ILE A 618 4.68 8.99 -9.16
N PRO A 619 5.63 8.77 -10.09
CA PRO A 619 7.03 8.96 -9.80
C PRO A 619 7.37 10.45 -9.68
N THR A 620 8.10 10.79 -8.63
CA THR A 620 8.66 12.14 -8.43
C THR A 620 10.18 12.17 -8.60
N SER A 621 10.84 11.02 -8.54
CA SER A 621 12.29 10.91 -8.72
C SER A 621 12.68 9.53 -9.25
N GLY A 622 13.90 9.44 -9.80
CA GLY A 622 14.44 8.22 -10.35
C GLY A 622 14.19 8.07 -11.85
N HIS A 623 14.49 6.90 -12.37
CA HIS A 623 14.35 6.64 -13.80
C HIS A 623 13.93 5.19 -14.08
N ARG A 624 13.31 4.98 -15.23
CA ARG A 624 13.06 3.65 -15.81
C ARG A 624 13.64 3.60 -17.21
N THR A 625 14.50 2.62 -17.46
CA THR A 625 15.11 2.36 -18.76
C THR A 625 14.83 0.94 -19.18
N LYS A 626 14.35 0.74 -20.40
CA LYS A 626 14.22 -0.56 -21.06
C LYS A 626 15.02 -0.50 -22.37
N LEU A 627 15.98 -1.40 -22.51
CA LEU A 627 16.65 -1.72 -23.78
C LEU A 627 16.11 -3.07 -24.23
N PHE A 628 15.87 -3.23 -25.50
CA PHE A 628 15.38 -4.50 -26.02
C PHE A 628 15.85 -4.78 -27.45
N ALA A 629 15.93 -6.04 -27.75
CA ALA A 629 16.18 -6.57 -29.08
C ALA A 629 15.20 -7.75 -29.30
N ASP A 630 14.42 -7.65 -30.34
CA ASP A 630 13.47 -8.68 -30.75
C ASP A 630 13.93 -9.24 -32.09
N VAL A 631 13.85 -10.56 -32.26
CA VAL A 631 14.22 -11.23 -33.50
C VAL A 631 13.17 -12.28 -33.81
N SER A 632 12.55 -12.19 -34.97
CA SER A 632 11.72 -13.24 -35.55
C SER A 632 12.56 -13.97 -36.60
N PRO A 633 13.22 -15.11 -36.23
CA PRO A 633 14.15 -15.81 -37.13
C PRO A 633 13.47 -16.80 -38.06
N ALA A 634 12.20 -16.97 -37.89
CA ALA A 634 11.38 -17.95 -38.64
C ALA A 634 9.90 -17.50 -38.61
N GLY A 635 9.05 -18.20 -39.30
CA GLY A 635 7.62 -17.90 -39.42
C GLY A 635 7.28 -17.28 -40.77
N ASP A 636 6.17 -16.58 -40.82
CA ASP A 636 5.72 -15.98 -42.07
C ASP A 636 6.45 -14.67 -42.39
N ASN A 637 6.93 -13.97 -41.32
CA ASN A 637 7.69 -12.74 -41.45
C ASN A 637 8.95 -12.77 -40.59
N GLU A 638 10.09 -12.62 -41.21
CA GLU A 638 11.40 -12.65 -40.57
C GLU A 638 11.93 -11.22 -40.43
N TYR A 639 12.17 -10.80 -39.19
CA TYR A 639 12.66 -9.44 -38.88
C TYR A 639 13.48 -9.37 -37.61
N TRP A 640 14.17 -8.24 -37.46
CA TRP A 640 14.77 -7.82 -36.20
C TRP A 640 14.31 -6.42 -35.81
N ARG A 641 14.24 -6.17 -34.52
CA ARG A 641 13.86 -4.87 -33.95
C ARG A 641 14.71 -4.53 -32.76
N LEU A 642 15.22 -3.31 -32.70
CA LEU A 642 15.97 -2.78 -31.57
C LEU A 642 15.26 -1.57 -31.01
N GLY A 643 15.38 -1.38 -29.70
CA GLY A 643 14.75 -0.20 -29.13
C GLY A 643 15.24 0.17 -27.72
N VAL A 644 15.05 1.45 -27.41
CA VAL A 644 15.26 2.04 -26.11
C VAL A 644 14.02 2.82 -25.71
N ASN A 645 13.60 2.62 -24.46
CA ASN A 645 12.57 3.41 -23.83
C ASN A 645 13.09 3.86 -22.45
N HIS A 646 13.26 5.17 -22.30
CA HIS A 646 13.81 5.77 -21.09
C HIS A 646 12.89 6.88 -20.59
N ARG A 647 12.64 6.91 -19.28
CA ARG A 647 11.94 8.01 -18.61
C ARG A 647 12.68 8.35 -17.32
N SER A 648 13.06 9.62 -17.17
CA SER A 648 13.69 10.18 -15.96
C SER A 648 12.76 11.19 -15.30
N TYR A 649 12.73 11.17 -14.00
CA TYR A 649 11.94 12.08 -13.17
C TYR A 649 12.85 12.81 -12.20
N PHE A 650 12.75 14.13 -12.19
CA PHE A 650 13.53 15.02 -11.35
C PHE A 650 12.58 15.82 -10.47
N ASN A 651 12.64 15.64 -9.16
CA ASN A 651 11.97 16.53 -8.24
C ASN A 651 12.78 17.85 -8.19
N VAL A 652 12.34 18.82 -8.97
CA VAL A 652 13.05 20.09 -9.15
C VAL A 652 12.83 20.99 -7.94
N TRP A 653 11.68 20.86 -7.30
CA TRP A 653 11.33 21.65 -6.13
C TRP A 653 10.71 20.75 -5.06
N LYS A 654 11.59 20.14 -4.28
CA LYS A 654 11.23 19.08 -3.31
C LYS A 654 10.11 19.45 -2.33
N ARG A 655 10.06 20.73 -1.93
CA ARG A 655 9.05 21.21 -1.00
C ARG A 655 7.62 21.15 -1.55
N PHE A 656 7.47 21.34 -2.87
CA PHE A 656 6.17 21.42 -3.55
C PHE A 656 5.95 20.29 -4.54
N ASP A 657 6.82 19.30 -4.53
CA ASP A 657 6.77 18.13 -5.41
C ASP A 657 6.60 18.47 -6.90
N HIS A 658 7.26 19.57 -7.34
CA HIS A 658 7.35 19.88 -8.76
C HIS A 658 8.24 18.87 -9.45
N VAL A 659 7.73 18.23 -10.47
CA VAL A 659 8.45 17.15 -11.16
C VAL A 659 8.69 17.55 -12.62
N PHE A 660 9.95 17.44 -13.04
CA PHE A 660 10.33 17.50 -14.44
C PHE A 660 10.59 16.09 -14.96
N MET A 661 9.87 15.69 -15.99
CA MET A 661 10.02 14.39 -16.64
C MET A 661 10.65 14.57 -18.02
N VAL A 662 11.59 13.70 -18.32
CA VAL A 662 12.19 13.54 -19.66
C VAL A 662 11.97 12.10 -20.10
N GLY A 663 11.27 11.96 -21.22
CA GLY A 663 11.05 10.70 -21.92
C GLY A 663 11.86 10.63 -23.21
N LEU A 664 12.40 9.46 -23.52
CA LEU A 664 13.06 9.13 -24.77
C LEU A 664 12.58 7.76 -25.23
N ARG A 665 12.13 7.68 -26.46
CA ARG A 665 11.84 6.43 -27.15
C ARG A 665 12.50 6.46 -28.52
N ALA A 666 13.34 5.47 -28.81
CA ALA A 666 13.92 5.28 -30.11
C ALA A 666 13.88 3.80 -30.45
N GLU A 667 13.40 3.48 -31.63
CA GLU A 667 13.24 2.10 -32.09
C GLU A 667 13.55 2.02 -33.58
N THR A 668 14.04 0.87 -34.01
CA THR A 668 14.21 0.56 -35.43
C THR A 668 13.91 -0.90 -35.70
N ILE A 669 13.38 -1.19 -36.88
CA ILE A 669 12.99 -2.52 -37.34
C ILE A 669 13.40 -2.70 -38.78
N ASP A 670 13.82 -3.93 -39.15
CA ASP A 670 14.07 -4.28 -40.53
C ASP A 670 13.73 -5.75 -40.79
N ALA A 671 13.28 -6.07 -41.95
CA ALA A 671 13.04 -7.44 -42.37
C ALA A 671 14.33 -8.09 -42.89
N PHE A 672 14.56 -9.35 -42.56
CA PHE A 672 15.68 -10.09 -43.14
C PHE A 672 15.49 -10.35 -44.63
N SER A 673 14.25 -10.38 -45.08
CA SER A 673 13.86 -10.57 -46.47
C SER A 673 12.50 -9.94 -46.74
N GLY A 674 12.35 -9.23 -47.86
CA GLY A 674 11.10 -8.51 -48.16
C GLY A 674 10.95 -7.18 -47.44
N ASP A 675 9.71 -6.78 -47.20
CA ASP A 675 9.38 -5.51 -46.51
C ASP A 675 8.83 -5.81 -45.13
N VAL A 676 8.96 -4.85 -44.25
CA VAL A 676 8.35 -4.94 -42.91
C VAL A 676 6.83 -4.83 -43.04
N PRO A 677 6.05 -5.80 -42.51
CA PRO A 677 4.61 -5.75 -42.54
C PRO A 677 4.05 -4.51 -41.88
N ILE A 678 2.94 -3.95 -42.37
CA ILE A 678 2.37 -2.69 -41.89
C ILE A 678 2.05 -2.72 -40.38
N TYR A 679 1.64 -3.85 -39.84
CA TYR A 679 1.35 -3.99 -38.42
C TYR A 679 2.58 -4.01 -37.53
N ASN A 680 3.79 -4.18 -38.07
CA ASN A 680 5.06 -4.10 -37.38
C ASN A 680 5.77 -2.76 -37.63
N ARG A 681 5.33 -1.96 -38.61
CA ARG A 681 5.86 -0.60 -38.87
C ARG A 681 5.58 0.34 -37.68
N MET A 682 6.34 1.40 -37.63
CA MET A 682 6.34 2.34 -36.53
C MET A 682 5.50 3.57 -36.83
N PHE A 683 4.83 4.07 -35.79
CA PHE A 683 3.97 5.25 -35.84
C PHE A 683 4.10 6.04 -34.54
N LEU A 684 3.94 7.36 -34.63
CA LEU A 684 3.78 8.26 -33.50
C LEU A 684 2.50 9.10 -33.67
N GLY A 685 2.16 9.93 -32.70
CA GLY A 685 0.92 10.70 -32.58
C GLY A 685 0.02 10.19 -31.48
N GLY A 686 -0.92 11.00 -31.04
CA GLY A 686 -1.88 10.70 -29.99
C GLY A 686 -1.35 10.89 -28.55
N PRO A 687 -2.19 10.66 -27.54
CA PRO A 687 -1.96 11.03 -26.14
C PRO A 687 -0.76 10.32 -25.47
N ARG A 688 -0.25 9.24 -26.06
CA ARG A 688 0.85 8.43 -25.49
C ARG A 688 2.22 8.73 -26.09
N SER A 689 2.29 9.57 -27.16
CA SER A 689 3.57 9.88 -27.82
C SER A 689 3.70 11.36 -28.15
N ILE A 690 3.10 11.84 -29.25
CA ILE A 690 3.10 13.25 -29.68
C ILE A 690 1.68 13.79 -29.55
N ARG A 691 1.39 14.49 -28.48
CA ARG A 691 0.08 15.11 -28.21
C ARG A 691 -0.15 16.28 -29.15
N GLY A 692 -1.37 16.52 -29.58
CA GLY A 692 -1.71 17.57 -30.55
C GLY A 692 -1.77 17.10 -32.01
N ILE A 693 -1.34 15.87 -32.28
CA ILE A 693 -1.41 15.20 -33.58
C ILE A 693 -2.18 13.90 -33.42
N LYS A 694 -3.05 13.61 -34.39
CA LYS A 694 -3.89 12.40 -34.40
C LYS A 694 -3.02 11.13 -34.30
N TYR A 695 -3.55 10.12 -33.65
CA TYR A 695 -2.88 8.84 -33.47
C TYR A 695 -2.42 8.24 -34.79
N ARG A 696 -1.15 7.80 -34.87
CA ARG A 696 -0.45 7.26 -36.05
C ARG A 696 -0.13 8.28 -37.14
N HIS A 697 -0.53 9.55 -37.06
CA HIS A 697 -0.31 10.55 -38.12
C HIS A 697 1.09 11.20 -38.09
N VAL A 698 1.98 10.84 -37.17
CA VAL A 698 3.41 11.15 -37.26
C VAL A 698 4.09 9.93 -37.85
N ALA A 699 4.07 9.83 -39.16
CA ALA A 699 4.61 8.71 -39.92
C ALA A 699 4.62 9.07 -41.42
N PRO A 700 5.35 8.34 -42.28
CA PRO A 700 5.12 8.37 -43.73
C PRO A 700 3.64 8.12 -44.06
N MET A 701 3.08 8.94 -44.97
CA MET A 701 1.67 8.92 -45.33
C MET A 701 1.50 8.47 -46.80
N VAL A 702 0.37 7.88 -47.10
CA VAL A 702 -0.05 7.52 -48.46
C VAL A 702 -1.26 8.34 -48.83
N SER A 703 -1.30 8.83 -50.05
CA SER A 703 -2.44 9.59 -50.61
C SER A 703 -3.43 8.68 -51.33
N ARG A 704 -4.73 8.85 -51.09
CA ARG A 704 -5.76 8.09 -51.81
C ARG A 704 -5.81 8.52 -53.25
N VAL A 705 -5.77 7.57 -54.20
CA VAL A 705 -5.77 7.85 -55.65
C VAL A 705 -7.05 8.55 -56.06
N GLU A 706 -8.18 8.12 -55.50
CA GLU A 706 -9.48 8.78 -55.69
C GLU A 706 -9.86 9.59 -54.47
N GLY A 707 -9.42 10.87 -54.42
CA GLY A 707 -9.74 11.77 -53.28
C GLY A 707 -8.56 12.61 -52.83
N HIS A 708 -8.68 13.25 -51.66
CA HIS A 708 -7.63 14.05 -51.04
C HIS A 708 -7.28 13.54 -49.62
N ASP A 709 -7.71 12.31 -49.32
CA ASP A 709 -7.47 11.73 -48.01
C ASP A 709 -6.10 11.08 -47.94
N TYR A 710 -5.45 11.19 -46.78
CA TYR A 710 -4.17 10.56 -46.48
C TYR A 710 -4.35 9.51 -45.39
N ALA A 711 -3.63 8.40 -45.53
CA ALA A 711 -3.62 7.34 -44.55
C ALA A 711 -2.18 7.05 -44.04
N PRO A 712 -2.00 6.72 -42.77
CA PRO A 712 -0.69 6.40 -42.21
C PRO A 712 -0.15 5.06 -42.73
N TRP A 713 1.01 5.12 -43.41
CA TRP A 713 1.70 3.94 -43.95
C TRP A 713 2.78 3.39 -43.01
N GLY A 714 3.31 4.24 -42.07
CA GLY A 714 4.32 3.88 -41.10
C GLY A 714 5.74 3.80 -41.67
N GLY A 715 6.70 3.69 -40.80
CA GLY A 715 8.11 3.64 -41.12
C GLY A 715 8.86 2.55 -40.34
N GLN A 716 10.18 2.48 -40.58
CA GLN A 716 11.05 1.47 -39.98
C GLN A 716 11.87 1.99 -38.76
N SER A 717 11.92 3.29 -38.57
CA SER A 717 12.60 3.90 -37.42
C SER A 717 11.71 4.95 -36.76
N LEU A 718 11.76 5.05 -35.47
CA LEU A 718 11.12 6.13 -34.74
C LEU A 718 12.07 6.75 -33.71
N PHE A 719 11.87 8.04 -33.50
CA PHE A 719 12.48 8.81 -32.45
C PHE A 719 11.43 9.72 -31.79
N CYS A 720 11.32 9.67 -30.46
CA CYS A 720 10.35 10.48 -29.72
C CYS A 720 10.96 10.96 -28.42
N MET A 721 10.84 12.24 -28.13
CA MET A 721 11.19 12.84 -26.84
C MET A 721 9.97 13.56 -26.26
N ASN A 722 9.76 13.37 -24.99
CA ASN A 722 8.70 14.01 -24.23
C ASN A 722 9.32 14.76 -23.05
N PHE A 723 8.97 16.01 -22.90
CA PHE A 723 9.30 16.86 -21.76
C PHE A 723 8.00 17.24 -21.07
N GLU A 724 7.89 17.00 -19.79
CA GLU A 724 6.71 17.38 -19.02
C GLU A 724 7.12 17.97 -17.67
N TYR A 725 6.59 19.13 -17.35
CA TYR A 725 6.75 19.76 -16.05
C TYR A 725 5.42 19.77 -15.34
N THR A 726 5.34 19.06 -14.20
CA THR A 726 4.12 18.93 -13.42
C THR A 726 4.20 19.74 -12.14
N ILE A 727 3.13 20.46 -11.86
CA ILE A 727 2.94 21.32 -10.70
C ILE A 727 1.76 20.75 -9.91
N PRO A 728 1.96 20.20 -8.71
CA PRO A 728 0.84 19.82 -7.86
C PRO A 728 0.05 21.07 -7.46
N ILE A 729 -1.23 21.10 -7.79
CA ILE A 729 -2.14 22.14 -7.29
C ILE A 729 -2.67 21.67 -5.94
N VAL A 730 -3.01 20.40 -5.88
CA VAL A 730 -3.59 19.72 -4.74
C VAL A 730 -3.28 18.21 -4.82
N LYS A 731 -3.41 17.44 -3.73
CA LYS A 731 -2.93 16.05 -3.61
C LYS A 731 -3.29 15.12 -4.80
N MET A 732 -4.45 15.35 -5.43
CA MET A 732 -4.92 14.53 -6.56
C MET A 732 -4.95 15.29 -7.89
N LEU A 733 -4.62 16.59 -7.87
CA LEU A 733 -4.72 17.44 -9.06
C LEU A 733 -3.38 18.10 -9.34
N ARG A 734 -2.82 17.79 -10.49
CA ARG A 734 -1.58 18.42 -10.99
C ARG A 734 -1.86 19.13 -12.30
N PHE A 735 -1.28 20.30 -12.44
CA PHE A 735 -1.16 20.99 -13.73
C PHE A 735 0.12 20.53 -14.41
N ALA A 736 0.10 20.40 -15.73
CA ALA A 736 1.26 20.02 -16.51
C ALA A 736 1.43 20.94 -17.70
N VAL A 737 2.66 21.32 -17.98
CA VAL A 737 3.08 21.89 -19.26
C VAL A 737 4.04 20.91 -19.92
N PHE A 738 3.95 20.78 -21.23
CA PHE A 738 4.75 19.80 -21.93
C PHE A 738 5.16 20.23 -23.33
N SER A 739 6.19 19.57 -23.82
CA SER A 739 6.64 19.66 -25.19
C SER A 739 7.01 18.27 -25.68
N ASP A 740 6.41 17.85 -26.77
CA ASP A 740 6.67 16.56 -27.42
C ASP A 740 7.28 16.79 -28.79
N LEU A 741 8.31 16.02 -29.10
CA LEU A 741 8.94 16.04 -30.42
C LEU A 741 9.29 14.62 -30.86
N GLY A 742 9.21 14.39 -32.15
CA GLY A 742 9.55 13.09 -32.70
C GLY A 742 9.34 12.99 -34.20
N SER A 743 9.80 11.90 -34.74
CA SER A 743 9.78 11.61 -36.17
C SER A 743 9.74 10.09 -36.39
N VAL A 744 9.22 9.69 -37.52
CA VAL A 744 9.24 8.30 -38.00
C VAL A 744 9.92 8.29 -39.37
N GLY A 745 11.11 7.67 -39.42
CA GLY A 745 11.86 7.48 -40.66
C GLY A 745 11.39 6.28 -41.46
N GLU A 746 11.54 6.36 -42.77
CA GLU A 746 11.16 5.27 -43.70
C GLU A 746 12.08 4.08 -43.60
N ASP A 747 13.39 4.36 -43.45
CA ASP A 747 14.46 3.35 -43.46
C ASP A 747 14.99 3.07 -42.05
N VAL A 748 15.82 2.06 -41.94
CA VAL A 748 16.49 1.64 -40.71
C VAL A 748 17.45 2.71 -40.23
N PHE A 749 17.40 3.03 -38.93
CA PHE A 749 18.18 4.09 -38.28
C PHE A 749 18.02 5.48 -38.92
N ASP A 750 16.96 5.67 -39.66
CA ASP A 750 16.62 6.97 -40.23
C ASP A 750 15.83 7.82 -39.25
N VAL A 751 16.14 9.11 -39.18
CA VAL A 751 15.40 10.09 -38.44
C VAL A 751 15.11 11.24 -39.39
N ASP A 752 13.93 11.23 -39.97
CA ASP A 752 13.50 12.28 -40.87
C ASP A 752 13.06 13.54 -40.07
N PHE A 753 13.83 14.62 -40.18
CA PHE A 753 13.54 15.92 -39.58
C PHE A 753 12.77 16.85 -40.53
N SER A 754 12.42 16.40 -41.71
CA SER A 754 11.71 17.20 -42.71
C SER A 754 10.22 16.90 -42.73
N ASP A 755 9.84 15.78 -43.32
CA ASP A 755 8.48 15.46 -43.74
C ASP A 755 7.64 14.86 -42.60
N THR A 756 8.26 14.04 -41.77
CA THR A 756 7.58 13.36 -40.64
C THR A 756 7.88 13.97 -39.29
N PHE A 757 8.69 15.03 -39.21
CA PHE A 757 9.05 15.62 -37.93
C PHE A 757 7.89 16.40 -37.32
N ALA A 758 7.53 16.07 -36.10
CA ALA A 758 6.55 16.75 -35.28
C ALA A 758 7.20 17.42 -34.06
N TRP A 759 6.80 18.63 -33.76
CA TRP A 759 7.08 19.34 -32.52
C TRP A 759 5.81 20.00 -32.04
N THR A 760 5.39 19.61 -30.83
CA THR A 760 4.18 20.15 -30.20
C THR A 760 4.46 20.70 -28.83
N VAL A 761 3.66 21.66 -28.40
CA VAL A 761 3.65 22.23 -27.07
C VAL A 761 2.23 22.24 -26.53
N GLY A 762 2.09 22.05 -25.22
CA GLY A 762 0.77 21.99 -24.64
C GLY A 762 0.76 22.12 -23.13
N ALA A 763 -0.45 22.11 -22.62
CA ALA A 763 -0.72 22.10 -21.20
C ALA A 763 -1.86 21.13 -20.89
N GLY A 764 -1.92 20.66 -19.66
CA GLY A 764 -2.95 19.72 -19.29
C GLY A 764 -3.14 19.57 -17.78
N ILE A 765 -4.14 18.80 -17.45
CA ILE A 765 -4.54 18.49 -16.09
C ILE A 765 -4.34 17.00 -15.86
N ARG A 766 -3.83 16.66 -14.67
CA ARG A 766 -3.64 15.30 -14.18
C ARG A 766 -4.48 15.12 -12.92
N LEU A 767 -5.48 14.26 -12.98
CA LEU A 767 -6.28 13.84 -11.83
C LEU A 767 -5.79 12.45 -11.40
N ASP A 768 -5.06 12.40 -10.29
CA ASP A 768 -4.45 11.17 -9.79
C ASP A 768 -5.42 10.38 -8.90
N ILE A 769 -6.60 10.11 -9.40
CA ILE A 769 -7.62 9.32 -8.70
C ILE A 769 -7.11 7.87 -8.61
N PRO A 770 -7.03 7.27 -7.40
CA PRO A 770 -6.71 5.86 -7.27
C PRO A 770 -7.67 5.02 -8.11
N MET A 771 -7.17 4.12 -8.93
CA MET A 771 -7.88 3.27 -9.91
C MET A 771 -8.23 3.96 -11.25
N PHE A 772 -8.49 5.28 -11.29
CA PHE A 772 -8.92 6.00 -12.50
C PHE A 772 -8.15 7.30 -12.68
N PRO A 773 -6.83 7.30 -12.89
CA PRO A 773 -6.12 8.53 -13.19
C PRO A 773 -6.61 9.08 -14.54
N ILE A 774 -6.85 10.37 -14.57
CA ILE A 774 -7.35 11.06 -15.76
C ILE A 774 -6.31 12.09 -16.20
N ARG A 775 -6.02 12.10 -17.50
CA ARG A 775 -5.22 13.11 -18.16
C ARG A 775 -6.05 13.83 -19.20
N LEU A 776 -6.05 15.14 -19.13
CA LEU A 776 -6.69 16.01 -20.09
C LEU A 776 -5.62 16.94 -20.64
N ASP A 777 -5.34 16.89 -21.93
CA ASP A 777 -4.28 17.63 -22.57
C ASP A 777 -4.83 18.47 -23.72
N VAL A 778 -4.33 19.70 -23.83
CA VAL A 778 -4.51 20.57 -24.98
C VAL A 778 -3.14 20.88 -25.53
N ALA A 779 -2.93 20.59 -26.80
CA ALA A 779 -1.66 20.79 -27.48
C ALA A 779 -1.83 21.42 -28.84
N ALA A 780 -0.82 22.17 -29.25
CA ALA A 780 -0.73 22.76 -30.55
C ALA A 780 0.61 22.40 -31.20
N PRO A 781 0.63 22.03 -32.48
CA PRO A 781 1.88 21.80 -33.19
C PRO A 781 2.61 23.11 -33.44
N VAL A 782 3.90 23.14 -33.15
CA VAL A 782 4.86 24.17 -33.53
C VAL A 782 5.41 23.84 -34.93
N LYS A 783 5.67 22.55 -35.15
CA LYS A 783 5.92 21.95 -36.46
C LYS A 783 5.08 20.68 -36.58
N GLU A 784 4.40 20.54 -37.67
CA GLU A 784 3.59 19.38 -38.00
C GLU A 784 4.21 18.60 -39.15
N PRO A 785 4.06 17.28 -39.15
CA PRO A 785 4.40 16.43 -40.31
C PRO A 785 3.52 16.77 -41.52
N ASP A 786 4.02 16.50 -42.71
CA ASP A 786 3.25 16.67 -43.91
C ASP A 786 2.02 15.74 -43.91
N HIS A 787 0.87 16.32 -44.26
CA HIS A 787 -0.43 15.60 -44.34
C HIS A 787 -0.95 14.98 -43.00
N ALA A 788 -0.42 15.40 -41.87
CA ALA A 788 -0.88 14.90 -40.58
C ALA A 788 -2.14 15.65 -40.11
N ASP A 789 -3.11 14.89 -39.61
CA ASP A 789 -4.29 15.46 -38.95
C ASP A 789 -3.94 15.95 -37.54
N LYS A 790 -4.51 17.10 -37.16
CA LYS A 790 -4.37 17.67 -35.80
C LYS A 790 -5.44 17.13 -34.87
N GLU A 791 -5.06 16.90 -33.64
CA GLU A 791 -5.95 16.55 -32.55
C GLU A 791 -5.60 17.41 -31.32
N ALA A 792 -6.09 18.67 -31.32
CA ALA A 792 -5.71 19.65 -30.31
C ALA A 792 -6.04 19.21 -28.87
N PHE A 793 -7.11 18.45 -28.68
CA PHE A 793 -7.53 17.94 -27.38
C PHE A 793 -7.35 16.44 -27.35
N SER A 794 -6.71 15.96 -26.30
CA SER A 794 -6.60 14.53 -26.04
C SER A 794 -6.92 14.23 -24.58
N PHE A 795 -7.54 13.08 -24.34
CA PHE A 795 -7.77 12.59 -23.00
C PHE A 795 -7.36 11.13 -22.89
N LEU A 796 -6.99 10.76 -21.67
CA LEU A 796 -6.62 9.40 -21.31
C LEU A 796 -7.12 9.10 -19.90
N VAL A 797 -7.84 8.00 -19.74
CA VAL A 797 -8.27 7.46 -18.45
C VAL A 797 -7.57 6.13 -18.24
N GLY A 798 -6.90 5.99 -17.13
CA GLY A 798 -6.12 4.80 -16.78
C GLY A 798 -4.62 5.11 -16.62
N TYR A 799 -3.90 4.14 -16.06
CA TYR A 799 -2.45 4.24 -15.93
C TYR A 799 -1.77 3.95 -17.28
N ASP A 800 -0.86 4.81 -17.65
CA ASP A 800 0.01 4.62 -18.82
C ASP A 800 1.33 4.01 -18.31
N PHE A 801 1.48 2.71 -18.47
CA PHE A 801 2.65 1.97 -17.98
C PHE A 801 3.69 1.75 -19.07
#